data_d8ff0c26f16aeb59e83297c3037a5a27
#
_entry.id   d8ff0c26f16aeb59e83297c3037a5a27
#
_cell.length_a   1.000
_cell.length_b   1.000
_cell.length_c   1.000
_cell.angle_alpha   90.00
_cell.angle_beta   90.00
_cell.angle_gamma   90.00
#
_symmetry.space_group_name_H-M   'P 1'
#
loop_
_entity.id
_entity.type
_entity.pdbx_description
1 polymer ?
#
loop_
_entity_poly.entity_id
_entity_poly.type
_entity_poly.pdbx_seq_one_letter_code
_entity_poly.pdbx_strand_id
1 'polypeptide(L)'
;METVLPLPFLISVAVPPGLASSEGLNQAEISCLGCVFFDATPSNLGELQEILGEHNAEFQTFFDGSALESRDDIVSLLDHGARKVFIQPQRLPDFSEYGERVAPVVTKLNEITGAEKQLLLKDFDQRSCDVAGFLTSSNIDKLPPLFIKPVSDTNYEHFVDICSLVNAIPIIPSAQLTTKKDESNKKLFIPKLFSTSWKTDRADKLLPTVVCDERGIALGLVYSSEESVSESLRTQTGVYQSRKRGLWYKGATSGDTQQLVRISMDCDNDALKFIIRQTGRFCHLEQFGCFGDAKGISKLEQTLVSRKSSAPEGSYTKRLFSDEKLLRAKIMEEAEELCDAKTPDEIAFEAADLIYFALTKAVSAGVSLADIERNLDAKSLKVKRRPGNAKGEWAKKEGIAVAPAEKAKDATKESSIPLTSAPAINAHTDPDAERITMRRVNASEVGETEVDDALRRPSQKSAETIMGIVTPIINDVRRNGDKALLSYTHKFEKATSLTSPVIKAPFPQELMNLAPETIKAIDVSFENIRKFHAAQKEEKPLQVETMPGVVCSRFSRPIERVGLYVPGGTAVLPSTALMLGVPAMVAGCKKIVLASPPRSDGSITPEIVYVAHKVGAESIVLAGGAQAVAAMAYGTESVSKVDKILGPGNQFVTAAKMHVSNDTNAGVSIDMPAGPSEVLVIADKDANPAFVASDLLSQAEHGVDSQVICIAVGLDEAHLQGIENEVHKQAMALPRVDIVRGAINHSVTVLAKDVDEAMKISNSYAPEHLILQIKDAEKAVEKVMNAGSVFIGQWTPESVGDYSAGVNHSLPTYGYAKQYSGVNLGSFVKHITSSNLTAEGLRNVGSAVMQLAKVEELEAHRRAVEIRLSTLESGKA
;
A
#
# COMPACT_ATOMS: atom_id res chain seq x y z
N MET A 1 -3.44 -8.73 9.25
CA MET A 1 -2.07 -9.23 9.04
C MET A 1 -2.12 -10.73 9.17
N GLU A 2 -2.06 -11.45 8.07
CA GLU A 2 -1.76 -12.87 8.14
C GLU A 2 -0.42 -13.01 8.85
N THR A 3 -0.39 -13.71 9.97
CA THR A 3 0.83 -14.00 10.69
C THR A 3 1.64 -15.00 9.85
N VAL A 4 2.48 -14.49 8.95
CA VAL A 4 3.51 -15.31 8.32
C VAL A 4 4.40 -15.79 9.46
N LEU A 5 4.34 -17.10 9.73
CA LEU A 5 5.25 -17.69 10.70
C LEU A 5 6.64 -17.72 10.08
N PRO A 6 7.65 -17.24 10.80
CA PRO A 6 9.03 -17.27 10.31
C PRO A 6 9.59 -18.68 10.15
N LEU A 7 8.92 -19.70 10.73
CA LEU A 7 9.33 -21.11 10.67
C LEU A 7 8.16 -22.02 10.27
N PRO A 8 8.43 -23.13 9.58
CA PRO A 8 7.43 -24.13 9.24
C PRO A 8 7.00 -25.02 10.43
N PHE A 9 7.45 -24.72 11.65
CA PHE A 9 7.12 -25.44 12.88
C PHE A 9 7.24 -24.52 14.09
N LEU A 10 6.65 -24.92 15.23
CA LEU A 10 6.85 -24.30 16.53
C LEU A 10 7.62 -25.23 17.47
N ILE A 11 8.50 -24.67 18.30
CA ILE A 11 9.28 -25.40 19.29
C ILE A 11 8.51 -25.40 20.61
N SER A 12 8.02 -26.55 21.05
CA SER A 12 7.43 -26.66 22.38
C SER A 12 8.54 -26.78 23.43
N VAL A 13 8.50 -25.87 24.41
CA VAL A 13 9.46 -25.83 25.52
C VAL A 13 8.73 -26.04 26.84
N ALA A 14 9.27 -26.93 27.68
CA ALA A 14 8.76 -27.07 29.04
C ALA A 14 9.24 -25.90 29.91
N VAL A 15 8.36 -25.44 30.80
CA VAL A 15 8.66 -24.37 31.77
C VAL A 15 9.35 -24.97 33.00
N PRO A 16 10.24 -24.35 33.63
CA PRO A 16 11.66 -24.36 33.93
C PRO A 16 12.18 -25.37 35.01
N PRO A 17 13.47 -25.37 35.25
CA PRO A 17 14.29 -24.19 35.48
C PRO A 17 15.30 -23.94 34.36
N GLY A 18 14.98 -22.92 33.58
CA GLY A 18 15.81 -22.42 32.48
C GLY A 18 15.48 -23.03 31.12
N LEU A 19 15.48 -22.18 30.07
CA LEU A 19 15.38 -22.56 28.63
C LEU A 19 16.45 -23.56 28.17
N ALA A 20 17.36 -23.97 29.08
CA ALA A 20 18.41 -24.95 28.87
C ALA A 20 18.03 -26.32 29.41
N SER A 21 17.35 -27.15 28.61
CA SER A 21 17.24 -28.58 28.90
C SER A 21 18.51 -29.28 28.44
N SER A 22 19.03 -30.15 29.27
CA SER A 22 20.22 -30.97 28.98
C SER A 22 19.99 -31.98 27.83
N GLU A 23 18.78 -32.14 27.33
CA GLU A 23 18.39 -33.16 26.35
C GLU A 23 17.83 -32.59 25.03
N GLY A 24 17.84 -31.28 24.81
CA GLY A 24 17.28 -30.64 23.59
C GLY A 24 18.16 -29.55 23.00
N LEU A 25 17.52 -28.62 22.33
CA LEU A 25 18.17 -27.41 21.85
C LEU A 25 18.57 -26.52 23.03
N ASN A 26 19.73 -25.90 22.94
CA ASN A 26 20.12 -24.86 23.90
C ASN A 26 19.41 -23.55 23.65
N GLN A 27 19.46 -22.62 24.62
CA GLN A 27 18.81 -21.33 24.54
C GLN A 27 19.21 -20.53 23.30
N ALA A 28 20.48 -20.53 22.94
CA ALA A 28 20.95 -19.76 21.79
C ALA A 28 20.45 -20.34 20.45
N GLU A 29 20.35 -21.68 20.34
CA GLU A 29 19.73 -22.33 19.16
C GLU A 29 18.23 -22.01 19.08
N ILE A 30 17.51 -21.99 20.21
CA ILE A 30 16.10 -21.59 20.27
C ILE A 30 15.94 -20.12 19.87
N SER A 31 16.82 -19.23 20.36
CA SER A 31 16.81 -17.80 20.00
C SER A 31 17.01 -17.58 18.51
N CYS A 32 17.93 -18.31 17.86
CA CYS A 32 18.14 -18.25 16.42
C CYS A 32 16.93 -18.72 15.60
N LEU A 33 16.09 -19.59 16.15
CA LEU A 33 14.85 -20.07 15.53
C LEU A 33 13.66 -19.15 15.85
N GLY A 34 13.60 -18.60 17.04
CA GLY A 34 12.72 -17.48 17.39
C GLY A 34 11.22 -17.76 17.50
N CYS A 35 10.75 -19.02 17.46
CA CYS A 35 9.34 -19.39 17.56
C CYS A 35 9.13 -20.45 18.62
N VAL A 36 8.50 -20.10 19.75
CA VAL A 36 8.32 -21.02 20.87
C VAL A 36 6.86 -21.17 21.28
N PHE A 37 6.51 -22.35 21.75
CA PHE A 37 5.18 -22.71 22.21
C PHE A 37 5.23 -23.21 23.66
N PHE A 38 4.32 -22.70 24.50
CA PHE A 38 4.22 -23.07 25.90
C PHE A 38 2.81 -23.53 26.24
N ASP A 39 2.73 -24.45 27.21
CA ASP A 39 1.49 -24.80 27.88
C ASP A 39 1.32 -23.88 29.10
N ALA A 40 0.31 -23.00 29.07
CA ALA A 40 0.02 -22.11 30.16
C ALA A 40 -1.02 -22.69 31.12
N THR A 41 -0.65 -22.78 32.39
CA THR A 41 -1.48 -23.27 33.49
C THR A 41 -1.46 -22.25 34.63
N PRO A 42 -2.44 -22.26 35.56
CA PRO A 42 -2.39 -21.35 36.71
C PRO A 42 -1.13 -21.50 37.57
N SER A 43 -0.48 -22.67 37.54
CA SER A 43 0.71 -22.93 38.37
C SER A 43 2.00 -22.38 37.79
N ASN A 44 2.10 -22.21 36.46
CA ASN A 44 3.31 -21.70 35.78
C ASN A 44 3.17 -20.28 35.19
N LEU A 45 2.01 -19.65 35.37
CA LEU A 45 1.70 -18.35 34.77
C LEU A 45 2.71 -17.27 35.15
N GLY A 46 3.14 -17.24 36.42
CA GLY A 46 4.11 -16.24 36.91
C GLY A 46 5.47 -16.35 36.19
N GLU A 47 5.96 -17.59 36.02
CA GLU A 47 7.21 -17.88 35.33
C GLU A 47 7.12 -17.56 33.84
N LEU A 48 5.97 -17.83 33.21
CA LEU A 48 5.73 -17.45 31.80
C LEU A 48 5.70 -15.94 31.60
N GLN A 49 5.14 -15.19 32.53
CA GLN A 49 5.15 -13.72 32.52
C GLN A 49 6.58 -13.16 32.67
N GLU A 50 7.41 -13.81 33.50
CA GLU A 50 8.81 -13.43 33.69
C GLU A 50 9.61 -13.69 32.41
N ILE A 51 9.45 -14.86 31.80
CA ILE A 51 10.08 -15.23 30.49
C ILE A 51 9.65 -14.23 29.40
N LEU A 52 8.38 -13.87 29.32
CA LEU A 52 7.89 -12.87 28.38
C LEU A 52 8.50 -11.49 28.66
N GLY A 53 8.66 -11.11 29.93
CA GLY A 53 9.26 -9.85 30.34
C GLY A 53 10.73 -9.74 29.91
N GLU A 54 11.48 -10.81 29.99
CA GLU A 54 12.90 -10.86 29.69
C GLU A 54 13.21 -11.12 28.20
N HIS A 55 12.41 -11.96 27.53
CA HIS A 55 12.71 -12.51 26.21
C HIS A 55 11.68 -12.21 25.13
N ASN A 56 10.70 -11.31 25.35
CA ASN A 56 9.65 -10.99 24.35
C ASN A 56 10.19 -10.43 23.04
N ALA A 57 11.40 -9.90 23.05
CA ALA A 57 12.10 -9.41 21.87
C ALA A 57 12.88 -10.52 21.13
N GLU A 58 13.19 -11.63 21.81
CA GLU A 58 13.96 -12.73 21.25
C GLU A 58 13.07 -13.80 20.61
N PHE A 59 11.84 -13.98 21.15
CA PHE A 59 10.94 -15.04 20.70
C PHE A 59 9.59 -14.50 20.26
N GLN A 60 9.00 -15.15 19.26
CA GLN A 60 7.56 -15.11 19.03
C GLN A 60 6.94 -16.23 19.86
N THR A 61 6.12 -15.87 20.83
CA THR A 61 5.60 -16.82 21.81
C THR A 61 4.15 -17.15 21.55
N PHE A 62 3.83 -18.44 21.56
CA PHE A 62 2.51 -19.02 21.37
C PHE A 62 2.14 -19.84 22.61
N PHE A 63 0.88 -19.76 23.04
CA PHE A 63 0.45 -20.38 24.29
C PHE A 63 -0.80 -21.23 24.11
N ASP A 64 -0.78 -22.47 24.62
CA ASP A 64 -2.02 -23.17 24.96
C ASP A 64 -2.51 -22.65 26.31
N GLY A 65 -3.47 -21.76 26.28
CA GLY A 65 -4.14 -21.17 27.44
C GLY A 65 -5.46 -21.86 27.80
N SER A 66 -5.76 -23.03 27.23
CA SER A 66 -7.03 -23.76 27.47
C SER A 66 -7.26 -24.14 28.93
N ALA A 67 -6.20 -24.24 29.73
CA ALA A 67 -6.26 -24.52 31.17
C ALA A 67 -6.44 -23.26 32.04
N LEU A 68 -6.36 -22.04 31.46
CA LEU A 68 -6.54 -20.80 32.20
C LEU A 68 -8.03 -20.42 32.20
N GLU A 69 -8.62 -20.37 33.40
CA GLU A 69 -10.03 -20.00 33.57
C GLU A 69 -10.26 -18.48 33.69
N SER A 70 -9.27 -17.75 34.22
CA SER A 70 -9.37 -16.30 34.41
C SER A 70 -9.17 -15.56 33.08
N ARG A 71 -10.03 -14.57 32.81
CA ARG A 71 -9.85 -13.64 31.69
C ARG A 71 -8.58 -12.81 31.86
N ASP A 72 -8.31 -12.36 33.10
CA ASP A 72 -7.16 -11.52 33.41
C ASP A 72 -5.83 -12.21 33.17
N ASP A 73 -5.76 -13.53 33.35
CA ASP A 73 -4.56 -14.34 33.11
C ASP A 73 -4.21 -14.39 31.63
N ILE A 74 -5.20 -14.60 30.77
CA ILE A 74 -5.05 -14.58 29.31
C ILE A 74 -4.65 -13.20 28.82
N VAL A 75 -5.36 -12.15 29.29
CA VAL A 75 -5.04 -10.76 28.97
C VAL A 75 -3.65 -10.37 29.46
N SER A 76 -3.21 -10.91 30.59
CA SER A 76 -1.87 -10.67 31.11
C SER A 76 -0.78 -11.25 30.19
N LEU A 77 -0.94 -12.47 29.68
CA LEU A 77 -0.01 -13.03 28.69
C LEU A 77 0.07 -12.15 27.46
N LEU A 78 -1.08 -11.69 26.92
CA LEU A 78 -1.13 -10.79 25.76
C LEU A 78 -0.45 -9.45 26.03
N ASP A 79 -0.61 -8.90 27.25
CA ASP A 79 -0.01 -7.62 27.65
C ASP A 79 1.50 -7.69 27.87
N HIS A 80 2.02 -8.88 28.25
CA HIS A 80 3.45 -9.14 28.35
C HIS A 80 4.11 -9.45 27.00
N GLY A 81 3.32 -9.55 25.92
CA GLY A 81 3.86 -9.68 24.56
C GLY A 81 3.64 -11.03 23.90
N ALA A 82 2.77 -11.91 24.47
CA ALA A 82 2.41 -13.15 23.79
C ALA A 82 1.89 -12.85 22.38
N ARG A 83 2.43 -13.53 21.38
CA ARG A 83 2.00 -13.37 19.98
C ARG A 83 0.60 -13.91 19.76
N LYS A 84 0.32 -15.09 20.37
CA LYS A 84 -0.97 -15.76 20.27
C LYS A 84 -1.25 -16.62 21.49
N VAL A 85 -2.50 -16.63 21.94
CA VAL A 85 -3.00 -17.50 23.00
C VAL A 85 -4.16 -18.31 22.46
N PHE A 86 -4.10 -19.63 22.54
CA PHE A 86 -5.16 -20.53 22.15
C PHE A 86 -6.02 -20.86 23.38
N ILE A 87 -7.34 -20.72 23.27
CA ILE A 87 -8.30 -20.87 24.37
C ILE A 87 -9.47 -21.77 23.98
N GLN A 88 -10.27 -22.15 24.95
CA GLN A 88 -11.49 -22.93 24.71
C GLN A 88 -12.45 -22.15 23.78
N PRO A 89 -13.07 -22.79 22.76
CA PRO A 89 -13.94 -22.12 21.77
C PRO A 89 -15.09 -21.33 22.38
N GLN A 90 -15.67 -21.82 23.47
CA GLN A 90 -16.80 -21.20 24.14
C GLN A 90 -16.47 -19.82 24.74
N ARG A 91 -15.18 -19.55 24.96
CA ARG A 91 -14.70 -18.30 25.55
C ARG A 91 -14.26 -17.26 24.52
N LEU A 92 -14.18 -17.61 23.22
CA LEU A 92 -13.77 -16.68 22.18
C LEU A 92 -14.56 -15.37 22.15
N PRO A 93 -15.90 -15.36 22.35
CA PRO A 93 -16.65 -14.11 22.36
C PRO A 93 -16.14 -13.07 23.38
N ASP A 94 -15.63 -13.52 24.53
CA ASP A 94 -15.10 -12.66 25.61
C ASP A 94 -13.76 -11.97 25.23
N PHE A 95 -13.13 -12.40 24.11
CA PHE A 95 -11.83 -11.94 23.64
C PHE A 95 -11.86 -11.38 22.22
N SER A 96 -13.04 -11.09 21.67
CA SER A 96 -13.24 -10.60 20.31
C SER A 96 -12.44 -9.33 20.00
N GLU A 97 -12.17 -8.49 20.98
CA GLU A 97 -11.40 -7.26 20.90
C GLU A 97 -9.90 -7.48 20.61
N TYR A 98 -9.37 -8.68 20.89
CA TYR A 98 -7.96 -9.02 20.66
C TYR A 98 -7.72 -9.65 19.27
N GLY A 99 -8.78 -9.82 18.49
CA GLY A 99 -8.72 -10.29 17.11
C GLY A 99 -7.97 -11.60 16.94
N GLU A 100 -7.03 -11.66 16.02
CA GLU A 100 -6.28 -12.87 15.69
C GLU A 100 -5.24 -13.30 16.74
N ARG A 101 -5.02 -12.50 17.80
CA ARG A 101 -4.11 -12.88 18.89
C ARG A 101 -4.72 -13.91 19.84
N VAL A 102 -6.02 -14.16 19.74
CA VAL A 102 -6.72 -15.22 20.48
C VAL A 102 -7.41 -16.14 19.48
N ALA A 103 -7.21 -17.44 19.61
CA ALA A 103 -7.72 -18.44 18.68
C ALA A 103 -8.23 -19.69 19.44
N PRO A 104 -9.11 -20.51 18.83
CA PRO A 104 -9.67 -21.68 19.51
C PRO A 104 -8.71 -22.86 19.62
N VAL A 105 -8.89 -23.67 20.67
CA VAL A 105 -8.33 -25.02 20.82
C VAL A 105 -9.43 -26.03 20.51
N VAL A 106 -9.15 -26.99 19.66
CA VAL A 106 -10.02 -28.15 19.40
C VAL A 106 -9.26 -29.45 19.67
N THR A 107 -9.97 -30.53 20.01
CA THR A 107 -9.36 -31.83 20.26
C THR A 107 -9.69 -32.88 19.20
N LYS A 108 -10.66 -32.58 18.32
CA LYS A 108 -11.08 -33.50 17.27
C LYS A 108 -11.22 -32.75 15.94
N LEU A 109 -10.87 -33.42 14.85
CA LEU A 109 -10.96 -32.87 13.49
C LEU A 109 -12.39 -32.47 13.09
N ASN A 110 -13.41 -33.17 13.57
CA ASN A 110 -14.82 -32.86 13.28
C ASN A 110 -15.35 -31.60 14.02
N GLU A 111 -14.56 -31.05 14.94
CA GLU A 111 -14.86 -29.77 15.60
C GLU A 111 -14.44 -28.55 14.74
N ILE A 112 -13.70 -28.77 13.67
CA ILE A 112 -13.25 -27.71 12.76
C ILE A 112 -14.41 -27.36 11.82
N THR A 113 -14.93 -26.15 11.95
CA THR A 113 -16.09 -25.68 11.18
C THR A 113 -15.71 -24.97 9.87
N GLY A 114 -14.40 -24.60 9.71
CA GLY A 114 -13.91 -23.80 8.60
C GLY A 114 -14.26 -22.31 8.68
N ALA A 115 -14.93 -21.89 9.77
CA ALA A 115 -15.21 -20.48 10.03
C ALA A 115 -14.09 -19.79 10.83
N GLU A 116 -13.22 -20.57 11.43
CA GLU A 116 -12.09 -20.09 12.21
C GLU A 116 -10.99 -19.57 11.30
N LYS A 117 -10.36 -18.45 11.68
CA LYS A 117 -9.21 -17.91 10.94
C LYS A 117 -7.90 -18.66 11.21
N GLN A 118 -7.75 -19.20 12.42
CA GLN A 118 -6.61 -20.03 12.87
C GLN A 118 -7.08 -20.86 14.06
N LEU A 119 -6.50 -22.04 14.25
CA LEU A 119 -6.86 -22.87 15.41
C LEU A 119 -5.71 -23.82 15.83
N LEU A 120 -5.76 -24.28 17.08
CA LEU A 120 -4.89 -25.31 17.63
C LEU A 120 -5.64 -26.64 17.73
N LEU A 121 -5.19 -27.66 17.02
CA LEU A 121 -5.61 -29.04 17.24
C LEU A 121 -4.68 -29.68 18.28
N LYS A 122 -5.22 -29.94 19.48
CA LYS A 122 -4.49 -30.51 20.62
C LYS A 122 -4.75 -32.01 20.70
N ASP A 123 -3.81 -32.73 21.32
CA ASP A 123 -3.88 -34.16 21.59
C ASP A 123 -4.07 -35.02 20.33
N PHE A 124 -3.46 -34.61 19.22
CA PHE A 124 -3.52 -35.34 17.98
C PHE A 124 -2.79 -36.69 18.07
N ASP A 125 -3.54 -37.81 17.90
CA ASP A 125 -2.98 -39.14 17.82
C ASP A 125 -3.03 -39.65 16.38
N GLN A 126 -1.85 -39.74 15.74
CA GLN A 126 -1.68 -40.23 14.38
C GLN A 126 -2.19 -41.66 14.14
N ARG A 127 -2.33 -42.50 15.23
CA ARG A 127 -2.81 -43.89 15.15
C ARG A 127 -4.33 -44.00 15.11
N SER A 128 -5.03 -43.01 15.66
CA SER A 128 -6.48 -43.00 15.80
C SER A 128 -7.17 -42.11 14.78
N CYS A 129 -6.41 -41.35 13.96
CA CYS A 129 -6.95 -40.38 13.01
C CYS A 129 -6.93 -40.94 11.60
N ASP A 130 -8.11 -40.97 10.94
CA ASP A 130 -8.21 -41.22 9.51
C ASP A 130 -7.84 -39.93 8.75
N VAL A 131 -6.53 -39.69 8.62
CA VAL A 131 -6.00 -38.55 7.88
C VAL A 131 -6.42 -38.61 6.41
N ALA A 132 -6.48 -39.79 5.82
CA ALA A 132 -6.90 -39.98 4.43
C ALA A 132 -8.39 -39.62 4.23
N GLY A 133 -9.26 -40.01 5.17
CA GLY A 133 -10.66 -39.61 5.18
C GLY A 133 -10.85 -38.10 5.40
N PHE A 134 -10.06 -37.49 6.25
CA PHE A 134 -10.07 -36.03 6.47
C PHE A 134 -9.58 -35.26 5.21
N LEU A 135 -8.51 -35.71 4.57
CA LEU A 135 -7.97 -35.12 3.35
C LEU A 135 -8.96 -35.22 2.16
N THR A 136 -9.74 -36.31 2.10
CA THR A 136 -10.73 -36.50 1.04
C THR A 136 -12.07 -35.80 1.30
N SER A 137 -12.43 -35.57 2.56
CA SER A 137 -13.70 -34.95 2.95
C SER A 137 -13.63 -33.41 3.11
N SER A 138 -12.43 -32.87 3.26
CA SER A 138 -12.21 -31.44 3.48
C SER A 138 -11.65 -30.80 2.22
N ASN A 139 -12.17 -29.61 1.85
CA ASN A 139 -11.50 -28.73 0.91
C ASN A 139 -10.23 -28.19 1.59
N ILE A 140 -9.11 -28.88 1.46
CA ILE A 140 -7.82 -28.58 2.12
C ILE A 140 -7.39 -27.13 1.86
N ASP A 141 -7.65 -26.61 0.65
CA ASP A 141 -7.36 -25.23 0.25
C ASP A 141 -8.20 -24.17 1.02
N LYS A 142 -9.18 -24.59 1.80
CA LYS A 142 -10.07 -23.71 2.58
C LYS A 142 -9.88 -23.84 4.09
N LEU A 143 -8.97 -24.72 4.55
CA LEU A 143 -8.70 -24.83 5.98
C LEU A 143 -7.91 -23.60 6.45
N PRO A 144 -8.26 -23.06 7.63
CA PRO A 144 -7.45 -22.03 8.26
C PRO A 144 -6.06 -22.58 8.61
N PRO A 145 -5.02 -21.73 8.79
CA PRO A 145 -3.74 -22.17 9.31
C PRO A 145 -3.93 -22.97 10.61
N LEU A 146 -3.59 -24.25 10.53
CA LEU A 146 -3.82 -25.23 11.59
C LEU A 146 -2.51 -25.50 12.32
N PHE A 147 -2.50 -25.28 13.64
CA PHE A 147 -1.42 -25.69 14.53
C PHE A 147 -1.76 -27.04 15.10
N ILE A 148 -0.82 -28.01 15.04
CA ILE A 148 -1.09 -29.36 15.54
C ILE A 148 -0.09 -29.70 16.64
N LYS A 149 -0.65 -30.01 17.83
CA LYS A 149 0.10 -30.53 18.95
C LYS A 149 -0.20 -32.02 19.15
N PRO A 150 0.80 -32.91 18.98
CA PRO A 150 0.56 -34.36 19.09
C PRO A 150 0.54 -34.83 20.54
N VAL A 151 0.05 -36.07 20.75
CA VAL A 151 0.21 -36.78 22.01
C VAL A 151 1.68 -37.10 22.29
N SER A 152 1.99 -37.37 23.55
CA SER A 152 3.39 -37.59 24.01
C SER A 152 4.11 -38.76 23.36
N ASP A 153 3.39 -39.82 22.94
CA ASP A 153 3.96 -41.06 22.36
C ASP A 153 3.81 -41.06 20.82
N THR A 154 4.37 -40.01 20.16
CA THR A 154 4.25 -39.77 18.71
C THR A 154 5.53 -40.11 17.98
N ASN A 155 5.42 -40.74 16.79
CA ASN A 155 6.51 -40.80 15.83
C ASN A 155 6.58 -39.45 15.10
N TYR A 156 7.53 -38.61 15.49
CA TYR A 156 7.61 -37.22 15.00
C TYR A 156 8.00 -37.12 13.52
N GLU A 157 8.73 -38.06 12.92
CA GLU A 157 9.01 -38.06 11.47
C GLU A 157 7.70 -38.19 10.69
N HIS A 158 6.91 -39.23 10.99
CA HIS A 158 5.64 -39.46 10.35
C HIS A 158 4.62 -38.34 10.66
N PHE A 159 4.67 -37.76 11.85
CA PHE A 159 3.82 -36.64 12.24
C PHE A 159 4.07 -35.37 11.40
N VAL A 160 5.35 -35.05 11.15
CA VAL A 160 5.74 -33.91 10.29
C VAL A 160 5.27 -34.14 8.86
N ASP A 161 5.38 -35.37 8.33
CA ASP A 161 4.88 -35.72 6.99
C ASP A 161 3.37 -35.50 6.89
N ILE A 162 2.60 -35.91 7.90
CA ILE A 162 1.16 -35.64 7.97
C ILE A 162 0.86 -34.16 7.99
N CYS A 163 1.55 -33.38 8.83
CA CYS A 163 1.35 -31.93 8.89
C CYS A 163 1.65 -31.27 7.54
N SER A 164 2.68 -31.70 6.83
CA SER A 164 3.02 -31.19 5.50
C SER A 164 1.92 -31.45 4.47
N LEU A 165 1.29 -32.65 4.51
CA LEU A 165 0.20 -33.01 3.61
C LEU A 165 -1.05 -32.13 3.78
N VAL A 166 -1.33 -31.67 5.01
CA VAL A 166 -2.50 -30.83 5.33
C VAL A 166 -2.13 -29.35 5.46
N ASN A 167 -0.92 -28.95 5.07
CA ASN A 167 -0.38 -27.60 5.21
C ASN A 167 -0.54 -27.03 6.64
N ALA A 168 -0.32 -27.88 7.65
CA ALA A 168 -0.41 -27.54 9.06
C ALA A 168 0.97 -27.30 9.67
N ILE A 169 1.00 -26.56 10.76
CA ILE A 169 2.21 -26.19 11.51
C ILE A 169 2.37 -27.15 12.67
N PRO A 170 3.36 -28.06 12.63
CA PRO A 170 3.62 -28.98 13.74
C PRO A 170 4.23 -28.27 14.95
N ILE A 171 3.78 -28.63 16.13
CA ILE A 171 4.37 -28.23 17.43
C ILE A 171 5.25 -29.36 17.90
N ILE A 172 6.56 -29.13 17.93
CA ILE A 172 7.56 -30.18 18.18
C ILE A 172 8.32 -29.88 19.47
N PRO A 173 8.40 -30.81 20.44
CA PRO A 173 9.20 -30.63 21.66
C PRO A 173 10.67 -30.39 21.34
N SER A 174 11.33 -29.47 22.03
CA SER A 174 12.76 -29.17 21.85
C SER A 174 13.66 -30.40 22.02
N ALA A 175 13.25 -31.32 22.88
CA ALA A 175 13.95 -32.62 23.12
C ALA A 175 13.97 -33.54 21.88
N GLN A 176 13.04 -33.36 20.93
CA GLN A 176 12.93 -34.11 19.68
C GLN A 176 13.65 -33.44 18.49
N LEU A 177 14.28 -32.30 18.71
CA LEU A 177 14.96 -31.50 17.68
C LEU A 177 16.48 -31.55 17.87
N THR A 178 17.22 -31.44 16.76
CA THR A 178 18.68 -31.36 16.75
C THR A 178 19.17 -30.49 15.58
N THR A 179 20.23 -29.72 15.82
CA THR A 179 21.00 -29.00 14.80
C THR A 179 22.16 -29.82 14.22
N LYS A 180 22.45 -31.01 14.78
CA LYS A 180 23.55 -31.91 14.37
C LYS A 180 22.99 -33.09 13.60
N LYS A 181 23.57 -33.41 12.47
CA LYS A 181 23.28 -34.62 11.72
C LYS A 181 23.96 -35.82 12.41
N ASP A 182 23.16 -36.64 13.10
CA ASP A 182 23.65 -37.84 13.76
C ASP A 182 22.75 -39.01 13.36
N GLU A 183 23.29 -39.95 12.60
CA GLU A 183 22.59 -41.15 12.13
C GLU A 183 22.16 -42.10 13.25
N SER A 184 22.74 -41.98 14.44
CA SER A 184 22.40 -42.76 15.62
C SER A 184 21.24 -42.18 16.43
N ASN A 185 20.85 -40.95 16.16
CA ASN A 185 19.89 -40.17 16.93
C ASN A 185 18.52 -40.12 16.23
N LYS A 186 17.49 -40.58 16.89
CA LYS A 186 16.09 -40.56 16.41
C LYS A 186 15.46 -39.13 16.43
N LYS A 187 16.26 -38.07 16.59
CA LYS A 187 15.78 -36.70 16.66
C LYS A 187 15.62 -36.08 15.27
N LEU A 188 14.66 -35.22 15.12
CA LEU A 188 14.43 -34.48 13.86
C LEU A 188 15.56 -33.46 13.61
N PHE A 189 16.20 -33.59 12.47
CA PHE A 189 17.24 -32.65 12.02
C PHE A 189 16.62 -31.38 11.48
N ILE A 190 16.77 -30.25 12.19
CA ILE A 190 16.15 -28.99 11.91
C ILE A 190 16.42 -28.49 10.47
N PRO A 191 17.65 -28.49 9.95
CA PRO A 191 17.90 -28.04 8.58
C PRO A 191 17.12 -28.84 7.53
N LYS A 192 16.82 -30.11 7.78
CA LYS A 192 15.98 -30.93 6.92
C LYS A 192 14.51 -30.49 7.00
N LEU A 193 14.01 -30.10 8.18
CA LEU A 193 12.65 -29.55 8.32
C LEU A 193 12.49 -28.26 7.51
N PHE A 194 13.50 -27.43 7.45
CA PHE A 194 13.52 -26.28 6.56
C PHE A 194 13.51 -26.72 5.09
N SER A 195 14.45 -27.60 4.70
CA SER A 195 14.64 -27.96 3.29
C SER A 195 13.45 -28.72 2.67
N THR A 196 12.65 -29.42 3.46
CA THR A 196 11.44 -30.10 2.98
C THR A 196 10.32 -29.13 2.63
N SER A 197 10.32 -27.94 3.21
CA SER A 197 9.34 -26.88 2.89
C SER A 197 9.83 -25.91 1.82
N TRP A 198 11.10 -25.98 1.38
CA TRP A 198 11.65 -25.09 0.38
C TRP A 198 11.03 -25.27 -1.01
N LYS A 199 10.61 -24.17 -1.61
CA LYS A 199 10.16 -24.11 -2.99
C LYS A 199 11.23 -23.44 -3.82
N THR A 200 11.99 -24.24 -4.57
CA THR A 200 13.02 -23.72 -5.48
C THR A 200 12.95 -24.41 -6.84
N ASP A 201 12.92 -23.64 -7.89
CA ASP A 201 13.02 -24.07 -9.28
C ASP A 201 14.47 -24.21 -9.77
N ARG A 202 15.42 -23.83 -8.95
CA ARG A 202 16.85 -23.87 -9.26
C ARG A 202 17.38 -25.31 -9.38
N ALA A 203 18.17 -25.56 -10.41
CA ALA A 203 18.80 -26.86 -10.65
C ALA A 203 19.80 -27.25 -9.52
N ASP A 204 20.43 -26.27 -8.88
CA ASP A 204 21.39 -26.49 -7.78
C ASP A 204 20.71 -26.66 -6.42
N LYS A 205 19.38 -26.59 -6.35
CA LYS A 205 18.58 -26.71 -5.13
C LYS A 205 18.93 -25.72 -4.01
N LEU A 206 19.68 -24.67 -4.33
CA LEU A 206 20.00 -23.61 -3.38
C LEU A 206 18.83 -22.65 -3.21
N LEU A 207 18.63 -22.17 -1.98
CA LEU A 207 17.62 -21.18 -1.69
C LEU A 207 18.23 -19.77 -1.63
N PRO A 208 17.68 -18.76 -2.33
CA PRO A 208 18.06 -17.38 -2.14
C PRO A 208 17.93 -16.97 -0.68
N THR A 209 18.92 -16.23 -0.18
CA THR A 209 18.95 -15.83 1.23
C THR A 209 19.26 -14.35 1.34
N VAL A 210 18.31 -13.58 1.86
CA VAL A 210 18.49 -12.17 2.16
C VAL A 210 19.12 -12.03 3.55
N VAL A 211 20.29 -11.41 3.60
CA VAL A 211 20.99 -11.14 4.87
C VAL A 211 20.67 -9.72 5.31
N CYS A 212 20.09 -9.59 6.50
CA CYS A 212 19.68 -8.31 7.09
C CYS A 212 20.40 -8.05 8.42
N ASP A 213 20.55 -6.79 8.78
CA ASP A 213 20.92 -6.43 10.15
C ASP A 213 19.73 -6.63 11.12
N GLU A 214 19.96 -6.36 12.42
CA GLU A 214 18.95 -6.54 13.48
C GLU A 214 17.69 -5.69 13.27
N ARG A 215 17.76 -4.65 12.45
CA ARG A 215 16.64 -3.75 12.10
C ARG A 215 15.95 -4.12 10.79
N GLY A 216 16.39 -5.20 10.15
CA GLY A 216 15.83 -5.68 8.90
C GLY A 216 16.39 -4.99 7.66
N ILE A 217 17.44 -4.17 7.77
CA ILE A 217 18.09 -3.54 6.61
C ILE A 217 18.88 -4.60 5.85
N ALA A 218 18.58 -4.78 4.57
CA ALA A 218 19.24 -5.77 3.73
C ALA A 218 20.71 -5.40 3.50
N LEU A 219 21.60 -6.28 3.88
CA LEU A 219 23.06 -6.16 3.70
C LEU A 219 23.52 -6.82 2.40
N GLY A 220 22.86 -7.87 1.96
CA GLY A 220 23.18 -8.55 0.72
C GLY A 220 22.32 -9.78 0.44
N LEU A 221 22.48 -10.32 -0.76
CA LEU A 221 21.85 -11.54 -1.22
C LEU A 221 22.90 -12.65 -1.37
N VAL A 222 22.65 -13.77 -0.74
CA VAL A 222 23.51 -14.98 -0.77
C VAL A 222 22.65 -16.21 -1.08
N TYR A 223 23.23 -17.41 -0.98
CA TYR A 223 22.49 -18.66 -1.12
C TYR A 223 22.71 -19.55 0.08
N SER A 224 21.70 -20.35 0.42
CA SER A 224 21.79 -21.34 1.49
C SER A 224 21.50 -22.74 0.95
N SER A 225 22.18 -23.71 1.53
CA SER A 225 21.93 -25.13 1.43
C SER A 225 21.54 -25.66 2.81
N GLU A 226 21.00 -26.89 2.89
CA GLU A 226 20.74 -27.58 4.16
C GLU A 226 22.01 -27.59 5.06
N GLU A 227 23.18 -27.85 4.46
CA GLU A 227 24.45 -27.86 5.14
C GLU A 227 24.84 -26.48 5.68
N SER A 228 24.66 -25.41 4.90
CA SER A 228 24.98 -24.05 5.36
C SER A 228 24.06 -23.57 6.49
N VAL A 229 22.77 -23.94 6.46
CA VAL A 229 21.83 -23.65 7.56
C VAL A 229 22.24 -24.44 8.82
N SER A 230 22.59 -25.71 8.69
CA SER A 230 23.12 -26.53 9.79
C SER A 230 24.34 -25.90 10.46
N GLU A 231 25.32 -25.50 9.63
CA GLU A 231 26.53 -24.85 10.12
C GLU A 231 26.26 -23.47 10.75
N SER A 232 25.33 -22.69 10.17
CA SER A 232 24.96 -21.42 10.76
C SER A 232 24.32 -21.56 12.14
N LEU A 233 23.41 -22.51 12.32
CA LEU A 233 22.78 -22.79 13.62
C LEU A 233 23.80 -23.32 14.64
N ARG A 234 24.70 -24.24 14.21
CA ARG A 234 25.72 -24.84 15.06
C ARG A 234 26.78 -23.85 15.54
N THR A 235 27.23 -22.96 14.63
CA THR A 235 28.28 -21.97 14.93
C THR A 235 27.76 -20.65 15.42
N GLN A 236 26.44 -20.43 15.28
CA GLN A 236 25.76 -19.13 15.53
C GLN A 236 26.39 -17.98 14.75
N THR A 237 26.88 -18.28 13.53
CA THR A 237 27.50 -17.30 12.64
C THR A 237 26.88 -17.36 11.25
N GLY A 238 27.14 -16.33 10.43
CA GLY A 238 26.70 -16.33 9.04
C GLY A 238 27.51 -17.30 8.19
N VAL A 239 26.93 -18.47 7.89
CA VAL A 239 27.50 -19.48 6.99
C VAL A 239 26.57 -19.66 5.81
N TYR A 240 27.09 -19.51 4.60
CA TYR A 240 26.31 -19.52 3.36
C TYR A 240 26.85 -20.54 2.38
N GLN A 241 26.09 -20.81 1.32
CA GLN A 241 26.53 -21.67 0.23
C GLN A 241 27.02 -20.84 -0.95
N SER A 242 28.33 -20.87 -1.19
CA SER A 242 28.90 -20.28 -2.40
C SER A 242 28.77 -21.24 -3.58
N ARG A 243 28.26 -20.75 -4.71
CA ARG A 243 28.17 -21.54 -5.95
C ARG A 243 29.53 -22.01 -6.50
N LYS A 244 30.60 -21.31 -6.11
CA LYS A 244 31.98 -21.63 -6.60
C LYS A 244 32.88 -22.29 -5.56
N ARG A 245 32.63 -22.04 -4.25
CA ARG A 245 33.60 -22.39 -3.18
C ARG A 245 33.02 -23.38 -2.16
N GLY A 246 31.78 -23.83 -2.28
CA GLY A 246 31.13 -24.65 -1.26
C GLY A 246 30.67 -23.82 -0.05
N LEU A 247 30.78 -24.37 1.15
CA LEU A 247 30.46 -23.65 2.38
C LEU A 247 31.33 -22.40 2.55
N TRP A 248 30.68 -21.29 2.85
CA TRP A 248 31.31 -19.99 3.01
C TRP A 248 31.02 -19.40 4.38
N TYR A 249 32.02 -19.44 5.26
CA TYR A 249 31.98 -18.80 6.58
C TYR A 249 32.33 -17.32 6.39
N LYS A 250 31.31 -16.45 6.57
CA LYS A 250 31.49 -15.03 6.34
C LYS A 250 32.45 -14.43 7.36
N GLY A 251 33.48 -13.73 6.87
CA GLY A 251 34.49 -13.08 7.69
C GLY A 251 35.68 -13.97 8.08
N ALA A 252 35.70 -15.25 7.73
CA ALA A 252 36.81 -16.16 8.10
C ALA A 252 38.21 -15.68 7.63
N THR A 253 38.28 -14.93 6.51
CA THR A 253 39.52 -14.40 5.96
C THR A 253 39.65 -12.86 6.11
N SER A 254 38.56 -12.12 6.18
CA SER A 254 38.59 -10.64 6.24
C SER A 254 38.45 -10.08 7.67
N GLY A 255 38.00 -10.88 8.63
CA GLY A 255 37.66 -10.43 9.97
C GLY A 255 36.27 -9.80 10.09
N ASP A 256 35.55 -9.62 8.97
CA ASP A 256 34.19 -9.07 8.90
C ASP A 256 33.16 -10.15 9.27
N THR A 257 33.09 -10.52 10.54
CA THR A 257 32.31 -11.65 11.04
C THR A 257 30.84 -11.29 11.22
N GLN A 258 30.02 -12.33 11.33
CA GLN A 258 28.59 -12.23 11.55
C GLN A 258 28.16 -13.11 12.71
N GLN A 259 27.47 -12.54 13.69
CA GLN A 259 26.74 -13.31 14.68
C GLN A 259 25.32 -13.53 14.16
N LEU A 260 24.88 -14.78 14.12
CA LEU A 260 23.52 -15.12 13.73
C LEU A 260 22.55 -14.74 14.87
N VAL A 261 21.53 -13.95 14.54
CA VAL A 261 20.46 -13.57 15.49
C VAL A 261 19.23 -14.41 15.22
N ARG A 262 18.82 -14.55 13.95
CA ARG A 262 17.61 -15.31 13.58
C ARG A 262 17.65 -15.82 12.14
N ILE A 263 17.00 -16.95 11.91
CA ILE A 263 16.68 -17.48 10.58
C ILE A 263 15.16 -17.50 10.44
N SER A 264 14.66 -17.07 9.28
CA SER A 264 13.25 -17.18 8.95
C SER A 264 13.06 -17.49 7.47
N MET A 265 11.90 -18.01 7.12
CA MET A 265 11.45 -18.18 5.74
C MET A 265 10.52 -17.01 5.35
N ASP A 266 10.38 -16.77 4.07
CA ASP A 266 9.38 -15.84 3.55
C ASP A 266 7.98 -16.49 3.46
N CYS A 267 7.01 -15.78 2.89
CA CYS A 267 5.59 -16.16 2.96
C CYS A 267 5.22 -17.38 2.10
N ASP A 268 6.00 -17.69 1.08
CA ASP A 268 5.76 -18.78 0.12
C ASP A 268 6.87 -19.83 0.08
N ASN A 269 7.85 -19.69 0.98
CA ASN A 269 8.98 -20.61 1.23
C ASN A 269 9.96 -20.72 0.05
N ASP A 270 10.13 -19.62 -0.70
CA ASP A 270 11.08 -19.57 -1.82
C ASP A 270 12.35 -18.77 -1.50
N ALA A 271 12.42 -18.12 -0.31
CA ALA A 271 13.60 -17.42 0.17
C ALA A 271 13.81 -17.57 1.70
N LEU A 272 15.07 -17.48 2.13
CA LEU A 272 15.44 -17.37 3.55
C LEU A 272 15.81 -15.92 3.88
N LYS A 273 15.54 -15.53 5.12
CA LYS A 273 16.02 -14.31 5.73
C LYS A 273 16.89 -14.63 6.92
N PHE A 274 18.15 -14.20 6.87
CA PHE A 274 19.07 -14.25 7.99
C PHE A 274 19.14 -12.86 8.63
N ILE A 275 18.81 -12.76 9.89
CA ILE A 275 19.07 -11.57 10.71
C ILE A 275 20.37 -11.79 11.43
N ILE A 276 21.33 -10.88 11.24
CA ILE A 276 22.67 -11.00 11.78
C ILE A 276 23.12 -9.71 12.46
N ARG A 277 24.02 -9.85 13.42
CA ARG A 277 24.81 -8.72 13.92
C ARG A 277 26.13 -8.70 13.18
N GLN A 278 26.34 -7.67 12.36
CA GLN A 278 27.53 -7.53 11.52
C GLN A 278 28.65 -6.85 12.29
N THR A 279 29.83 -7.48 12.33
CA THR A 279 31.09 -6.84 12.74
C THR A 279 31.89 -6.52 11.48
N GLY A 280 32.22 -5.26 11.26
CA GLY A 280 32.89 -4.84 10.04
C GLY A 280 31.93 -4.67 8.86
N ARG A 281 32.37 -4.97 7.64
CA ARG A 281 31.65 -4.69 6.39
C ARG A 281 31.11 -5.98 5.76
N PHE A 282 29.93 -5.88 5.16
CA PHE A 282 29.38 -7.00 4.41
C PHE A 282 29.96 -7.09 3.00
N CYS A 283 30.04 -5.96 2.31
CA CYS A 283 30.43 -5.89 0.90
C CYS A 283 31.97 -5.95 0.72
N HIS A 284 32.38 -6.64 -0.32
CA HIS A 284 33.81 -6.72 -0.74
C HIS A 284 34.33 -5.41 -1.35
N LEU A 285 33.45 -4.47 -1.68
CA LEU A 285 33.80 -3.12 -2.18
C LEU A 285 33.97 -2.10 -1.04
N GLU A 286 34.23 -2.55 0.17
CA GLU A 286 34.44 -1.71 1.35
C GLU A 286 33.21 -0.89 1.81
N GLN A 287 32.01 -1.23 1.34
CA GLN A 287 30.73 -0.67 1.75
C GLN A 287 30.10 -1.47 2.86
N PHE A 288 29.22 -0.85 3.65
CA PHE A 288 28.48 -1.51 4.73
C PHE A 288 27.68 -2.72 4.23
N GLY A 289 26.93 -2.57 3.13
CA GLY A 289 26.17 -3.64 2.48
C GLY A 289 26.37 -3.65 0.96
N CYS A 290 25.93 -4.71 0.30
CA CYS A 290 25.95 -4.80 -1.18
C CYS A 290 25.07 -3.75 -1.87
N PHE A 291 24.15 -3.13 -1.10
CA PHE A 291 23.25 -2.07 -1.57
C PHE A 291 23.72 -0.66 -1.20
N GLY A 292 24.95 -0.51 -0.74
CA GLY A 292 25.58 0.74 -0.37
C GLY A 292 25.73 0.94 1.15
N ASP A 293 26.04 2.18 1.53
CA ASP A 293 26.23 2.56 2.93
C ASP A 293 24.90 2.90 3.62
N ALA A 294 24.89 2.79 4.93
CA ALA A 294 23.75 3.22 5.75
C ALA A 294 23.43 4.71 5.55
N LYS A 295 22.16 5.07 5.66
CA LYS A 295 21.65 6.44 5.56
C LYS A 295 20.80 6.81 6.79
N GLY A 296 20.51 8.11 6.96
CA GLY A 296 19.63 8.62 8.01
C GLY A 296 20.10 8.22 9.41
N ILE A 297 19.17 7.81 10.26
CA ILE A 297 19.39 7.45 11.67
C ILE A 297 20.41 6.31 11.81
N SER A 298 20.40 5.34 10.88
CA SER A 298 21.36 4.24 10.87
C SER A 298 22.80 4.70 10.67
N LYS A 299 23.03 5.65 9.77
CA LYS A 299 24.34 6.26 9.56
C LYS A 299 24.76 7.11 10.77
N LEU A 300 23.78 7.80 11.37
CA LEU A 300 24.02 8.58 12.57
C LEU A 300 24.51 7.71 13.72
N GLU A 301 23.83 6.59 14.01
CA GLU A 301 24.25 5.63 15.03
C GLU A 301 25.68 5.14 14.80
N GLN A 302 26.01 4.67 13.58
CA GLN A 302 27.36 4.20 13.25
C GLN A 302 28.40 5.29 13.48
N THR A 303 28.08 6.54 13.12
CA THR A 303 28.94 7.69 13.35
C THR A 303 29.14 7.97 14.83
N LEU A 304 28.08 7.92 15.64
CA LEU A 304 28.15 8.13 17.09
C LEU A 304 28.94 7.02 17.79
N VAL A 305 28.71 5.76 17.44
CA VAL A 305 29.47 4.62 17.97
C VAL A 305 30.98 4.76 17.64
N SER A 306 31.31 5.08 16.39
CA SER A 306 32.69 5.34 15.98
C SER A 306 33.31 6.52 16.74
N ARG A 307 32.58 7.61 16.90
CA ARG A 307 33.07 8.81 17.64
C ARG A 307 33.18 8.60 19.14
N LYS A 308 32.42 7.70 19.74
CA LYS A 308 32.57 7.35 21.17
C LYS A 308 33.96 6.77 21.44
N SER A 309 34.50 5.96 20.52
CA SER A 309 35.83 5.32 20.66
C SER A 309 36.97 6.16 20.10
N SER A 310 36.77 6.95 19.03
CA SER A 310 37.84 7.58 18.25
C SER A 310 37.56 9.01 17.78
N ALA A 311 36.78 9.78 18.56
CA ALA A 311 36.53 11.17 18.21
C ALA A 311 37.79 12.04 18.29
N PRO A 312 38.04 12.95 17.30
CA PRO A 312 39.13 13.92 17.36
C PRO A 312 39.06 14.80 18.59
N GLU A 313 40.21 15.29 19.06
CA GLU A 313 40.27 16.31 20.12
C GLU A 313 39.54 17.59 19.67
N GLY A 314 38.75 18.18 20.59
CA GLY A 314 37.90 19.35 20.28
C GLY A 314 36.55 19.00 19.58
N SER A 315 36.27 17.75 19.30
CA SER A 315 34.98 17.34 18.73
C SER A 315 33.80 17.61 19.66
N TYR A 316 32.77 18.29 19.17
CA TYR A 316 31.52 18.55 19.91
C TYR A 316 30.87 17.26 20.43
N THR A 317 30.84 16.23 19.62
CA THR A 317 30.30 14.89 19.99
C THR A 317 31.11 14.27 21.15
N LYS A 318 32.44 14.42 21.17
CA LYS A 318 33.29 13.98 22.30
C LYS A 318 32.93 14.70 23.60
N ARG A 319 32.69 16.01 23.52
CA ARG A 319 32.24 16.81 24.65
C ARG A 319 30.90 16.36 25.19
N LEU A 320 29.91 16.05 24.30
CA LEU A 320 28.61 15.53 24.69
C LEU A 320 28.72 14.17 25.42
N PHE A 321 29.64 13.29 25.02
CA PHE A 321 29.87 12.00 25.71
C PHE A 321 30.50 12.18 27.10
N SER A 322 31.23 13.25 27.33
CA SER A 322 31.94 13.50 28.61
C SER A 322 31.19 14.43 29.56
N ASP A 323 30.24 15.22 29.06
CA ASP A 323 29.47 16.21 29.84
C ASP A 323 27.97 15.86 29.84
N GLU A 324 27.59 15.07 30.82
CA GLU A 324 26.19 14.61 30.96
C GLU A 324 25.20 15.76 31.22
N LYS A 325 25.67 16.84 31.87
CA LYS A 325 24.81 18.01 32.13
C LYS A 325 24.53 18.77 30.84
N LEU A 326 25.55 18.94 30.01
CA LEU A 326 25.40 19.56 28.71
C LEU A 326 24.47 18.74 27.82
N LEU A 327 24.68 17.41 27.74
CA LEU A 327 23.83 16.53 26.93
C LEU A 327 22.37 16.56 27.38
N ARG A 328 22.14 16.58 28.71
CA ARG A 328 20.79 16.72 29.26
C ARG A 328 20.16 18.07 28.88
N ALA A 329 20.92 19.14 28.97
CA ALA A 329 20.45 20.50 28.65
C ALA A 329 20.03 20.56 27.17
N LYS A 330 20.86 20.03 26.25
CA LYS A 330 20.58 19.99 24.83
C LYS A 330 19.35 19.14 24.50
N ILE A 331 19.15 17.98 25.10
CA ILE A 331 17.93 17.18 24.91
C ILE A 331 16.66 17.95 25.31
N MET A 332 16.74 18.76 26.39
CA MET A 332 15.58 19.52 26.85
C MET A 332 15.34 20.76 25.97
N GLU A 333 16.40 21.42 25.49
CA GLU A 333 16.34 22.52 24.55
C GLU A 333 15.67 22.11 23.26
N GLU A 334 16.16 21.08 22.56
CA GLU A 334 15.60 20.58 21.30
C GLU A 334 14.17 20.02 21.47
N ALA A 335 13.84 19.48 22.64
CA ALA A 335 12.48 19.05 22.92
C ALA A 335 11.50 20.24 23.06
N GLU A 336 11.95 21.35 23.62
CA GLU A 336 11.19 22.59 23.70
C GLU A 336 11.05 23.24 22.32
N GLU A 337 12.15 23.33 21.53
CA GLU A 337 12.14 23.83 20.15
C GLU A 337 11.24 23.02 19.24
N LEU A 338 11.28 21.68 19.34
CA LEU A 338 10.34 20.81 18.62
C LEU A 338 8.87 21.08 19.02
N CYS A 339 8.59 21.36 20.27
CA CYS A 339 7.22 21.68 20.72
C CYS A 339 6.74 23.05 20.20
N ASP A 340 7.65 24.00 20.03
CA ASP A 340 7.34 25.34 19.55
C ASP A 340 7.33 25.47 18.02
N ALA A 341 7.94 24.51 17.30
CA ALA A 341 8.00 24.45 15.85
C ALA A 341 6.59 24.38 15.23
N LYS A 342 6.34 25.18 14.21
CA LYS A 342 5.00 25.32 13.60
C LYS A 342 4.93 24.82 12.16
N THR A 343 6.03 24.89 11.42
CA THR A 343 6.08 24.45 10.03
C THR A 343 6.57 23.00 9.93
N PRO A 344 6.18 22.24 8.90
CA PRO A 344 6.68 20.89 8.67
C PRO A 344 8.22 20.81 8.62
N ASP A 345 8.88 21.81 8.06
CA ASP A 345 10.33 21.84 7.93
C ASP A 345 11.02 22.11 9.26
N GLU A 346 10.53 23.08 10.06
CA GLU A 346 10.98 23.30 11.44
C GLU A 346 10.78 22.05 12.29
N ILE A 347 9.60 21.42 12.24
CA ILE A 347 9.32 20.18 12.97
C ILE A 347 10.29 19.07 12.56
N ALA A 348 10.59 18.95 11.25
CA ALA A 348 11.53 17.94 10.76
C ALA A 348 12.97 18.24 11.21
N PHE A 349 13.36 19.50 11.23
CA PHE A 349 14.67 19.95 11.66
C PHE A 349 14.87 19.71 13.16
N GLU A 350 13.98 20.22 14.01
CA GLU A 350 14.05 20.08 15.46
C GLU A 350 13.89 18.60 15.90
N ALA A 351 13.05 17.83 15.20
CA ALA A 351 12.96 16.39 15.43
C ALA A 351 14.29 15.67 15.12
N ALA A 352 15.00 16.07 14.08
CA ALA A 352 16.30 15.49 13.73
C ALA A 352 17.36 15.82 14.78
N ASP A 353 17.37 17.05 15.32
CA ASP A 353 18.30 17.47 16.37
C ASP A 353 17.97 16.78 17.70
N LEU A 354 16.71 16.69 18.09
CA LEU A 354 16.30 15.90 19.24
C LEU A 354 16.71 14.42 19.12
N ILE A 355 16.54 13.80 17.93
CA ILE A 355 16.99 12.42 17.66
C ILE A 355 18.51 12.32 17.79
N TYR A 356 19.28 13.30 17.30
CA TYR A 356 20.73 13.30 17.43
C TYR A 356 21.17 13.26 18.89
N PHE A 357 20.62 14.10 19.75
CA PHE A 357 20.99 14.15 21.18
C PHE A 357 20.44 12.95 21.95
N ALA A 358 19.22 12.50 21.67
CA ALA A 358 18.63 11.31 22.27
C ALA A 358 19.46 10.04 21.93
N LEU A 359 19.87 9.90 20.66
CA LEU A 359 20.71 8.78 20.22
C LEU A 359 22.12 8.88 20.78
N THR A 360 22.68 10.11 20.94
CA THR A 360 23.95 10.32 21.63
C THR A 360 23.88 9.83 23.08
N LYS A 361 22.77 10.09 23.79
CA LYS A 361 22.55 9.57 25.15
C LYS A 361 22.44 8.04 25.17
N ALA A 362 21.70 7.45 24.22
CA ALA A 362 21.57 6.00 24.10
C ALA A 362 22.95 5.35 23.88
N VAL A 363 23.70 5.79 22.88
CA VAL A 363 25.04 5.29 22.58
C VAL A 363 26.02 5.49 23.76
N SER A 364 25.91 6.60 24.49
CA SER A 364 26.75 6.82 25.68
C SER A 364 26.51 5.73 26.74
N ALA A 365 25.28 5.27 26.88
CA ALA A 365 24.86 4.22 27.80
C ALA A 365 25.07 2.78 27.24
N GLY A 366 25.55 2.63 26.00
CA GLY A 366 25.71 1.35 25.33
C GLY A 366 24.41 0.76 24.75
N VAL A 367 23.37 1.59 24.62
CA VAL A 367 22.08 1.21 24.03
C VAL A 367 22.13 1.48 22.54
N SER A 368 21.84 0.46 21.73
CA SER A 368 21.78 0.58 20.26
C SER A 368 20.41 1.07 19.77
N LEU A 369 20.35 1.52 18.52
CA LEU A 369 19.11 1.83 17.85
C LEU A 369 18.19 0.60 17.76
N ALA A 370 18.77 -0.59 17.52
CA ALA A 370 18.02 -1.85 17.52
C ALA A 370 17.36 -2.16 18.88
N ASP A 371 17.99 -1.77 20.01
CA ASP A 371 17.39 -1.89 21.34
C ASP A 371 16.18 -0.96 21.51
N ILE A 372 16.26 0.24 20.94
CA ILE A 372 15.17 1.23 20.96
C ILE A 372 13.99 0.70 20.15
N GLU A 373 14.25 0.21 18.93
CA GLU A 373 13.22 -0.36 18.03
C GLU A 373 12.55 -1.59 18.66
N ARG A 374 13.32 -2.52 19.24
CA ARG A 374 12.76 -3.66 19.99
C ARG A 374 11.82 -3.23 21.13
N ASN A 375 12.16 -2.16 21.84
CA ASN A 375 11.28 -1.61 22.88
C ASN A 375 9.99 -1.02 22.33
N LEU A 376 10.03 -0.39 21.15
CA LEU A 376 8.84 0.10 20.46
C LEU A 376 7.95 -1.06 20.01
N ASP A 377 8.54 -2.11 19.43
CA ASP A 377 7.83 -3.32 19.01
C ASP A 377 7.15 -4.00 20.21
N ALA A 378 7.87 -4.18 21.32
CA ALA A 378 7.31 -4.74 22.55
C ALA A 378 6.14 -3.89 23.10
N LYS A 379 6.24 -2.55 23.03
CA LYS A 379 5.15 -1.65 23.43
C LYS A 379 3.93 -1.75 22.50
N SER A 380 4.13 -2.02 21.22
CA SER A 380 3.04 -2.19 20.25
C SER A 380 2.17 -3.42 20.53
N LEU A 381 2.73 -4.46 21.18
CA LEU A 381 2.03 -5.68 21.56
C LEU A 381 1.17 -5.51 22.83
N LYS A 382 1.33 -4.43 23.61
CA LYS A 382 0.57 -4.21 24.83
C LYS A 382 -0.91 -3.97 24.54
N VAL A 383 -1.77 -4.68 25.25
CA VAL A 383 -3.23 -4.61 25.12
C VAL A 383 -3.86 -3.69 26.17
N LYS A 384 -3.25 -3.59 27.36
CA LYS A 384 -3.67 -2.62 28.40
C LYS A 384 -3.01 -1.27 28.14
N ARG A 385 -3.78 -0.31 27.66
CA ARG A 385 -3.29 1.06 27.47
C ARG A 385 -3.45 1.86 28.77
N ARG A 386 -2.37 2.56 29.16
CA ARG A 386 -2.48 3.57 30.24
C ARG A 386 -3.36 4.73 29.76
N PRO A 387 -4.16 5.35 30.64
CA PRO A 387 -4.82 6.61 30.31
C PRO A 387 -3.76 7.59 29.77
N GLY A 388 -4.03 8.20 28.61
CA GLY A 388 -3.10 9.06 27.89
C GLY A 388 -2.85 10.43 28.54
N ASN A 389 -2.91 10.53 29.86
CA ASN A 389 -2.73 11.78 30.58
C ASN A 389 -1.23 12.05 30.85
N ALA A 390 -0.82 13.30 30.76
CA ALA A 390 0.50 13.72 31.18
C ALA A 390 0.72 13.38 32.67
N LYS A 391 1.95 13.03 33.04
CA LYS A 391 2.31 12.81 34.46
C LYS A 391 2.07 14.10 35.24
N GLY A 392 1.60 13.99 36.51
CA GLY A 392 1.07 15.09 37.29
C GLY A 392 1.97 16.33 37.40
N GLU A 393 3.30 16.18 37.46
CA GLU A 393 4.24 17.32 37.47
C GLU A 393 4.27 18.05 36.12
N TRP A 394 4.25 17.33 34.99
CA TRP A 394 4.21 17.88 33.64
C TRP A 394 2.84 18.49 33.33
N ALA A 395 1.76 17.83 33.75
CA ALA A 395 0.42 18.37 33.61
C ALA A 395 0.25 19.72 34.36
N LYS A 396 0.87 19.85 35.53
CA LYS A 396 0.87 21.11 36.29
C LYS A 396 1.68 22.20 35.61
N LYS A 397 2.86 21.86 35.04
CA LYS A 397 3.71 22.80 34.30
C LYS A 397 3.01 23.40 33.10
N GLU A 398 2.28 22.54 32.35
CA GLU A 398 1.57 22.89 31.11
C GLU A 398 0.11 23.31 31.32
N GLY A 399 -0.36 23.44 32.55
CA GLY A 399 -1.74 23.88 32.85
C GLY A 399 -2.83 22.88 32.44
N ILE A 400 -2.47 21.62 32.20
CA ILE A 400 -3.41 20.57 31.78
C ILE A 400 -4.20 20.08 32.97
N ALA A 401 -5.55 20.19 32.94
CA ALA A 401 -6.41 19.70 34.01
C ALA A 401 -6.31 18.16 34.10
N VAL A 402 -5.83 17.66 35.22
CA VAL A 402 -5.83 16.22 35.55
C VAL A 402 -7.20 15.81 36.00
N ALA A 403 -7.97 15.10 35.19
CA ALA A 403 -9.22 14.49 35.63
C ALA A 403 -8.97 13.48 36.78
N PRO A 404 -9.79 13.45 37.84
CA PRO A 404 -9.64 12.45 38.90
C PRO A 404 -9.74 11.04 38.32
N ALA A 405 -8.91 10.13 38.80
CA ALA A 405 -8.96 8.73 38.43
C ALA A 405 -10.28 8.10 38.86
N GLU A 406 -11.23 7.97 37.97
CA GLU A 406 -12.42 7.15 38.20
C GLU A 406 -12.02 5.67 38.13
N LYS A 407 -12.36 4.95 39.17
CA LYS A 407 -12.24 3.51 39.30
C LYS A 407 -13.05 2.88 38.17
N ALA A 408 -12.41 2.02 37.39
CA ALA A 408 -13.03 1.22 36.35
C ALA A 408 -14.28 0.51 36.92
N LYS A 409 -15.45 0.93 36.46
CA LYS A 409 -16.66 0.12 36.48
C LYS A 409 -16.95 -0.29 35.06
N ASP A 410 -17.26 -1.57 34.91
CA ASP A 410 -17.76 -2.21 33.71
C ASP A 410 -18.72 -1.30 32.94
N ALA A 411 -18.41 -1.05 31.71
CA ALA A 411 -19.36 -0.53 30.74
C ALA A 411 -19.14 -1.23 29.40
N THR A 412 -19.79 -2.36 29.25
CA THR A 412 -20.30 -2.81 27.98
C THR A 412 -21.20 -1.73 27.40
N LYS A 413 -20.70 -0.97 26.46
CA LYS A 413 -21.50 -0.26 25.46
C LYS A 413 -20.68 -0.10 24.19
N GLU A 414 -21.25 -0.63 23.12
CA GLU A 414 -20.90 -0.40 21.73
C GLU A 414 -20.48 1.05 21.49
N SER A 415 -19.22 1.26 21.13
CA SER A 415 -18.81 2.50 20.51
C SER A 415 -18.75 2.29 19.00
N SER A 416 -19.91 2.45 18.38
CA SER A 416 -19.96 2.85 16.98
C SER A 416 -19.25 4.19 16.87
N ILE A 417 -18.09 4.21 16.21
CA ILE A 417 -17.44 5.45 15.80
C ILE A 417 -18.26 5.98 14.62
N PRO A 418 -18.94 7.13 14.76
CA PRO A 418 -19.56 7.78 13.61
C PRO A 418 -18.45 8.32 12.69
N LEU A 419 -18.43 7.86 11.45
CA LEU A 419 -17.75 8.55 10.37
C LEU A 419 -18.58 9.79 10.00
N THR A 420 -18.43 10.85 10.78
CA THR A 420 -18.92 12.17 10.38
C THR A 420 -17.96 13.22 10.86
N SER A 421 -17.60 14.08 9.93
CA SER A 421 -17.00 15.40 10.06
C SER A 421 -15.54 15.47 10.55
N ALA A 422 -14.76 16.13 9.73
CA ALA A 422 -13.48 16.72 10.08
C ALA A 422 -13.60 17.52 11.39
N PRO A 423 -12.50 17.62 12.17
CA PRO A 423 -12.52 18.41 13.41
C PRO A 423 -12.88 19.86 13.07
N ALA A 424 -13.88 20.39 13.76
CA ALA A 424 -14.21 21.80 13.73
C ALA A 424 -12.97 22.58 14.19
N ILE A 425 -12.39 23.33 13.29
CA ILE A 425 -11.37 24.34 13.60
C ILE A 425 -12.09 25.40 14.43
N ASN A 426 -11.67 25.56 15.67
CA ASN A 426 -12.14 26.63 16.52
C ASN A 426 -11.84 27.97 15.84
N ALA A 427 -12.91 28.66 15.43
CA ALA A 427 -12.83 29.99 14.87
C ALA A 427 -12.31 30.96 15.92
N HIS A 428 -11.10 31.45 15.75
CA HIS A 428 -10.73 32.74 16.31
C HIS A 428 -11.52 33.79 15.53
N THR A 429 -12.36 34.50 16.23
CA THR A 429 -13.12 35.65 15.72
C THR A 429 -12.20 36.84 15.50
N ASP A 430 -11.57 36.86 14.31
CA ASP A 430 -10.96 38.07 13.77
C ASP A 430 -12.02 38.73 12.86
N PRO A 431 -12.33 40.03 13.01
CA PRO A 431 -13.33 40.68 12.15
C PRO A 431 -13.00 40.65 10.66
N ASP A 432 -11.74 40.42 10.27
CA ASP A 432 -11.30 40.19 8.89
C ASP A 432 -11.36 38.72 8.44
N ALA A 433 -11.65 37.78 9.33
CA ALA A 433 -11.69 36.34 9.05
C ALA A 433 -12.91 35.89 8.24
N GLU A 434 -13.84 36.77 7.91
CA GLU A 434 -15.00 36.46 7.06
C GLU A 434 -14.70 36.53 5.56
N ARG A 435 -13.61 37.21 5.15
CA ARG A 435 -13.30 37.38 3.74
C ARG A 435 -12.64 36.15 3.13
N ILE A 436 -13.23 35.61 2.09
CA ILE A 436 -12.67 34.50 1.31
C ILE A 436 -11.71 35.08 0.28
N THR A 437 -10.39 34.89 0.49
CA THR A 437 -9.31 35.35 -0.39
C THR A 437 -8.18 34.32 -0.44
N MET A 438 -7.43 34.33 -1.54
CA MET A 438 -6.21 33.53 -1.69
C MET A 438 -4.98 34.34 -1.26
N ARG A 439 -3.97 33.67 -0.70
CA ARG A 439 -2.67 34.31 -0.47
C ARG A 439 -2.02 34.68 -1.79
N ARG A 440 -1.18 35.74 -1.78
CA ARG A 440 -0.44 36.17 -2.96
C ARG A 440 1.04 35.85 -2.82
N VAL A 441 1.66 35.41 -3.92
CA VAL A 441 3.11 35.18 -4.02
C VAL A 441 3.63 35.82 -5.29
N ASN A 442 4.64 36.69 -5.18
CA ASN A 442 5.25 37.34 -6.34
C ASN A 442 6.45 36.50 -6.84
N ALA A 443 6.29 35.77 -7.94
CA ALA A 443 7.32 34.90 -8.50
C ALA A 443 8.63 35.64 -8.85
N SER A 444 8.56 36.93 -9.14
CA SER A 444 9.76 37.72 -9.46
C SER A 444 10.53 38.22 -8.22
N GLU A 445 9.91 38.20 -7.04
CA GLU A 445 10.52 38.64 -5.75
C GLU A 445 11.04 37.47 -4.95
N VAL A 446 10.43 36.28 -5.10
CA VAL A 446 10.80 35.06 -4.38
C VAL A 446 11.55 34.08 -5.30
N GLY A 447 12.24 33.11 -4.73
CA GLY A 447 12.93 32.06 -5.51
C GLY A 447 11.97 30.99 -6.06
N GLU A 448 12.44 30.19 -7.01
CA GLU A 448 11.66 29.05 -7.58
C GLU A 448 11.17 28.10 -6.47
N THR A 449 11.99 27.81 -5.45
CA THR A 449 11.63 26.96 -4.32
C THR A 449 10.42 27.49 -3.55
N GLU A 450 10.33 28.78 -3.35
CA GLU A 450 9.23 29.42 -2.61
C GLU A 450 7.94 29.44 -3.41
N VAL A 451 8.03 29.54 -4.75
CA VAL A 451 6.91 29.37 -5.66
C VAL A 451 6.42 27.91 -5.63
N ASP A 452 7.35 26.93 -5.69
CA ASP A 452 7.01 25.52 -5.63
C ASP A 452 6.35 25.16 -4.29
N ASP A 453 6.84 25.73 -3.17
CA ASP A 453 6.22 25.55 -1.85
C ASP A 453 4.80 26.18 -1.80
N ALA A 454 4.62 27.34 -2.42
CA ALA A 454 3.32 27.97 -2.50
C ALA A 454 2.29 27.15 -3.31
N LEU A 455 2.77 26.42 -4.28
CA LEU A 455 1.98 25.54 -5.16
C LEU A 455 1.84 24.12 -4.61
N ARG A 456 2.40 23.85 -3.40
CA ARG A 456 2.37 22.51 -2.80
C ARG A 456 0.92 22.06 -2.57
N ARG A 457 0.62 20.89 -3.04
CA ARG A 457 -0.69 20.26 -2.89
C ARG A 457 -0.97 19.85 -1.47
N PRO A 458 -2.23 19.90 -1.00
CA PRO A 458 -2.58 19.42 0.34
C PRO A 458 -2.09 17.98 0.55
N SER A 459 -1.55 17.70 1.74
CA SER A 459 -1.06 16.36 2.06
C SER A 459 -2.20 15.38 2.17
N GLN A 460 -2.11 14.26 1.46
CA GLN A 460 -3.04 13.14 1.63
C GLN A 460 -2.65 12.29 2.86
N LYS A 461 -3.61 11.53 3.39
CA LYS A 461 -3.30 10.49 4.39
C LYS A 461 -2.21 9.58 3.86
N SER A 462 -1.32 9.10 4.74
CA SER A 462 -0.23 8.22 4.30
C SER A 462 -0.77 7.00 3.52
N ALA A 463 -0.09 6.64 2.45
CA ALA A 463 -0.47 5.49 1.62
C ALA A 463 -0.66 4.21 2.45
N GLU A 464 0.17 4.00 3.48
CA GLU A 464 0.08 2.87 4.40
C GLU A 464 -1.24 2.86 5.21
N THR A 465 -1.66 4.02 5.72
CA THR A 465 -2.93 4.14 6.45
C THR A 465 -4.12 3.80 5.55
N ILE A 466 -4.11 4.31 4.32
CA ILE A 466 -5.18 4.04 3.34
C ILE A 466 -5.19 2.57 2.95
N MET A 467 -4.03 1.99 2.67
CA MET A 467 -3.90 0.58 2.31
C MET A 467 -4.32 -0.35 3.45
N GLY A 468 -4.05 0.03 4.71
CA GLY A 468 -4.53 -0.70 5.89
C GLY A 468 -6.06 -0.81 5.97
N ILE A 469 -6.78 0.16 5.40
CA ILE A 469 -8.25 0.15 5.33
C ILE A 469 -8.75 -0.58 4.07
N VAL A 470 -8.10 -0.35 2.93
CA VAL A 470 -8.56 -0.82 1.62
C VAL A 470 -8.28 -2.31 1.40
N THR A 471 -7.11 -2.79 1.79
CA THR A 471 -6.71 -4.20 1.56
C THR A 471 -7.66 -5.22 2.21
N PRO A 472 -8.11 -5.06 3.47
CA PRO A 472 -9.10 -5.96 4.06
C PRO A 472 -10.41 -6.01 3.28
N ILE A 473 -10.90 -4.86 2.78
CA ILE A 473 -12.14 -4.78 1.99
C ILE A 473 -11.97 -5.54 0.67
N ILE A 474 -10.86 -5.32 -0.03
CA ILE A 474 -10.57 -6.01 -1.29
C ILE A 474 -10.53 -7.53 -1.09
N ASN A 475 -9.79 -7.99 -0.08
CA ASN A 475 -9.66 -9.41 0.23
C ASN A 475 -10.99 -10.05 0.62
N ASP A 476 -11.84 -9.33 1.36
CA ASP A 476 -13.15 -9.82 1.75
C ASP A 476 -14.09 -9.97 0.53
N VAL A 477 -14.16 -8.96 -0.34
CA VAL A 477 -14.96 -9.05 -1.58
C VAL A 477 -14.44 -10.17 -2.48
N ARG A 478 -13.12 -10.33 -2.62
CA ARG A 478 -12.51 -11.42 -3.39
C ARG A 478 -12.90 -12.80 -2.85
N ARG A 479 -13.00 -12.98 -1.53
CA ARG A 479 -13.31 -14.28 -0.91
C ARG A 479 -14.81 -14.57 -0.83
N ASN A 480 -15.60 -13.57 -0.50
CA ASN A 480 -17.01 -13.71 -0.13
C ASN A 480 -17.98 -13.09 -1.15
N GLY A 481 -17.50 -12.63 -2.29
CA GLY A 481 -18.28 -12.21 -3.44
C GLY A 481 -19.40 -11.21 -3.13
N ASP A 482 -20.60 -11.48 -3.66
CA ASP A 482 -21.78 -10.63 -3.48
C ASP A 482 -22.16 -10.40 -2.03
N LYS A 483 -21.95 -11.38 -1.16
CA LYS A 483 -22.24 -11.26 0.27
C LYS A 483 -21.42 -10.15 0.94
N ALA A 484 -20.12 -10.11 0.67
CA ALA A 484 -19.25 -9.06 1.18
C ALA A 484 -19.59 -7.71 0.55
N LEU A 485 -19.81 -7.69 -0.77
CA LEU A 485 -20.17 -6.47 -1.49
C LEU A 485 -21.44 -5.82 -0.92
N LEU A 486 -22.50 -6.58 -0.71
CA LEU A 486 -23.73 -6.11 -0.06
C LEU A 486 -23.50 -5.66 1.38
N SER A 487 -22.73 -6.40 2.16
CA SER A 487 -22.41 -6.03 3.54
C SER A 487 -21.72 -4.67 3.62
N TYR A 488 -20.76 -4.39 2.74
CA TYR A 488 -20.09 -3.09 2.67
C TYR A 488 -21.03 -1.99 2.16
N THR A 489 -21.89 -2.27 1.19
CA THR A 489 -22.91 -1.33 0.71
C THR A 489 -23.89 -0.96 1.83
N HIS A 490 -24.37 -1.93 2.61
CA HIS A 490 -25.21 -1.65 3.79
C HIS A 490 -24.46 -0.81 4.83
N LYS A 491 -23.18 -1.09 5.04
CA LYS A 491 -22.36 -0.40 6.04
C LYS A 491 -22.03 1.04 5.64
N PHE A 492 -21.59 1.27 4.41
CA PHE A 492 -21.05 2.55 3.96
C PHE A 492 -22.11 3.47 3.34
N GLU A 493 -22.92 2.93 2.44
CA GLU A 493 -23.99 3.68 1.75
C GLU A 493 -25.30 3.68 2.53
N LYS A 494 -25.43 2.88 3.63
CA LYS A 494 -26.62 2.74 4.47
C LYS A 494 -27.83 2.16 3.71
N ALA A 495 -27.63 1.60 2.53
CA ALA A 495 -28.65 1.03 1.67
C ALA A 495 -29.11 -0.38 2.12
N THR A 496 -29.60 -0.49 3.35
CA THR A 496 -29.92 -1.78 4.00
C THR A 496 -31.08 -2.53 3.37
N SER A 497 -31.88 -1.87 2.53
CA SER A 497 -33.01 -2.47 1.79
C SER A 497 -32.56 -3.30 0.58
N LEU A 498 -31.29 -3.15 0.12
CA LEU A 498 -30.79 -3.86 -1.03
C LEU A 498 -30.57 -5.35 -0.73
N THR A 499 -31.10 -6.18 -1.63
CA THR A 499 -30.95 -7.65 -1.60
C THR A 499 -30.09 -8.17 -2.75
N SER A 500 -29.81 -7.34 -3.76
CA SER A 500 -28.93 -7.62 -4.88
C SER A 500 -27.94 -6.47 -5.09
N PRO A 501 -26.65 -6.74 -5.31
CA PRO A 501 -25.69 -5.69 -5.54
C PRO A 501 -25.65 -5.21 -7.00
N VAL A 502 -26.50 -5.74 -7.89
CA VAL A 502 -26.44 -5.48 -9.35
C VAL A 502 -27.82 -5.31 -9.96
N ILE A 503 -27.96 -4.33 -10.85
CA ILE A 503 -29.06 -4.22 -11.82
C ILE A 503 -28.49 -4.60 -13.18
N LYS A 504 -29.09 -5.60 -13.85
CA LYS A 504 -28.68 -6.08 -15.17
C LYS A 504 -29.55 -5.49 -16.28
N ALA A 505 -28.95 -5.30 -17.47
CA ALA A 505 -29.72 -4.97 -18.66
C ALA A 505 -30.62 -6.16 -19.10
N PRO A 506 -31.80 -5.87 -19.72
CA PRO A 506 -32.36 -4.55 -20.00
C PRO A 506 -32.83 -3.85 -18.74
N PHE A 507 -32.46 -2.57 -18.60
CA PHE A 507 -32.82 -1.80 -17.39
C PHE A 507 -34.31 -1.48 -17.38
N PRO A 508 -35.00 -1.59 -16.21
CA PRO A 508 -36.41 -1.24 -16.06
C PRO A 508 -36.69 0.23 -16.41
N GLN A 509 -37.73 0.47 -17.19
CA GLN A 509 -38.11 1.82 -17.65
C GLN A 509 -38.43 2.75 -16.49
N GLU A 510 -39.01 2.23 -15.43
CA GLU A 510 -39.32 3.00 -14.21
C GLU A 510 -38.10 3.57 -13.49
N LEU A 511 -36.92 2.99 -13.69
CA LEU A 511 -35.66 3.50 -13.14
C LEU A 511 -35.04 4.62 -14.01
N MET A 512 -35.64 4.91 -15.17
CA MET A 512 -35.19 5.93 -16.13
C MET A 512 -36.20 7.06 -16.28
N ASN A 513 -37.06 7.30 -15.29
CA ASN A 513 -38.06 8.34 -15.35
C ASN A 513 -37.42 9.72 -15.08
N LEU A 514 -37.17 10.47 -16.14
CA LEU A 514 -36.48 11.75 -16.12
C LEU A 514 -37.33 12.86 -16.70
N ALA A 515 -37.11 14.08 -16.25
CA ALA A 515 -37.71 15.27 -16.87
C ALA A 515 -37.22 15.42 -18.32
N PRO A 516 -38.06 15.88 -19.25
CA PRO A 516 -37.67 16.04 -20.66
C PRO A 516 -36.44 16.94 -20.87
N GLU A 517 -36.26 17.95 -20.03
CA GLU A 517 -35.14 18.90 -20.06
C GLU A 517 -33.82 18.17 -19.72
N THR A 518 -33.88 17.29 -18.73
CA THR A 518 -32.71 16.45 -18.31
C THR A 518 -32.33 15.48 -19.43
N ILE A 519 -33.30 14.80 -20.04
CA ILE A 519 -33.07 13.92 -21.19
C ILE A 519 -32.41 14.68 -22.32
N LYS A 520 -32.93 15.87 -22.69
CA LYS A 520 -32.37 16.69 -23.73
C LYS A 520 -30.92 17.13 -23.44
N ALA A 521 -30.64 17.52 -22.19
CA ALA A 521 -29.29 17.91 -21.77
C ALA A 521 -28.31 16.73 -21.89
N ILE A 522 -28.71 15.53 -21.40
CA ILE A 522 -27.92 14.32 -21.54
C ILE A 522 -27.67 13.96 -23.00
N ASP A 523 -28.69 14.09 -23.86
CA ASP A 523 -28.59 13.75 -25.28
C ASP A 523 -27.65 14.70 -26.05
N VAL A 524 -27.64 15.99 -25.72
CA VAL A 524 -26.68 16.98 -26.29
C VAL A 524 -25.26 16.60 -25.89
N SER A 525 -25.02 16.39 -24.60
CA SER A 525 -23.69 16.02 -24.09
C SER A 525 -23.22 14.66 -24.66
N PHE A 526 -24.09 13.65 -24.67
CA PHE A 526 -23.82 12.34 -25.26
C PHE A 526 -23.34 12.48 -26.72
N GLU A 527 -24.05 13.25 -27.53
CA GLU A 527 -23.75 13.37 -28.97
C GLU A 527 -22.42 14.11 -29.20
N ASN A 528 -22.13 15.17 -28.42
CA ASN A 528 -20.88 15.89 -28.53
C ASN A 528 -19.69 15.03 -28.11
N ILE A 529 -19.81 14.32 -26.99
CA ILE A 529 -18.77 13.38 -26.51
C ILE A 529 -18.57 12.28 -27.56
N ARG A 530 -19.66 11.72 -28.11
CA ARG A 530 -19.61 10.70 -29.14
C ARG A 530 -18.88 11.18 -30.40
N LYS A 531 -19.19 12.36 -30.89
CA LYS A 531 -18.55 12.96 -32.09
C LYS A 531 -17.06 13.14 -31.88
N PHE A 532 -16.67 13.74 -30.76
CA PHE A 532 -15.26 14.00 -30.48
C PHE A 532 -14.45 12.70 -30.32
N HIS A 533 -14.97 11.71 -29.60
CA HIS A 533 -14.28 10.43 -29.44
C HIS A 533 -14.31 9.58 -30.70
N ALA A 534 -15.36 9.63 -31.50
CA ALA A 534 -15.41 8.94 -32.79
C ALA A 534 -14.35 9.45 -33.76
N ALA A 535 -14.07 10.75 -33.75
CA ALA A 535 -13.03 11.36 -34.59
C ALA A 535 -11.60 10.92 -34.22
N GLN A 536 -11.39 10.39 -33.01
CA GLN A 536 -10.11 9.84 -32.57
C GLN A 536 -9.85 8.41 -33.07
N LYS A 537 -10.82 7.79 -33.74
CA LYS A 537 -10.72 6.40 -34.19
C LYS A 537 -9.75 6.27 -35.38
N GLU A 538 -8.75 5.43 -35.23
CA GLU A 538 -7.87 5.06 -36.35
C GLU A 538 -8.64 4.15 -37.32
N GLU A 539 -9.04 4.67 -38.45
CA GLU A 539 -9.79 3.90 -39.46
C GLU A 539 -8.91 2.87 -40.20
N LYS A 540 -7.62 3.16 -40.36
CA LYS A 540 -6.69 2.32 -41.08
C LYS A 540 -5.50 1.94 -40.19
N PRO A 541 -4.98 0.69 -40.30
CA PRO A 541 -3.73 0.35 -39.65
C PRO A 541 -2.57 1.24 -40.13
N LEU A 542 -1.72 1.65 -39.19
CA LEU A 542 -0.41 2.20 -39.57
C LEU A 542 0.40 1.08 -40.25
N GLN A 543 0.96 1.37 -41.42
CA GLN A 543 1.86 0.45 -42.11
C GLN A 543 3.10 1.19 -42.58
N VAL A 544 4.27 0.57 -42.30
CA VAL A 544 5.57 1.11 -42.66
C VAL A 544 6.41 -0.02 -43.22
N GLU A 545 6.92 0.15 -44.42
CA GLU A 545 7.98 -0.71 -44.96
C GLU A 545 9.33 -0.21 -44.41
N THR A 546 9.90 -0.95 -43.45
CA THR A 546 11.16 -0.55 -42.78
C THR A 546 12.39 -0.90 -43.55
N MET A 547 12.32 -1.94 -44.38
CA MET A 547 13.27 -2.32 -45.40
C MET A 547 12.50 -2.95 -46.58
N PRO A 548 13.05 -2.98 -47.78
CA PRO A 548 12.38 -3.64 -48.91
C PRO A 548 11.92 -5.06 -48.53
N GLY A 549 10.61 -5.29 -48.61
CA GLY A 549 9.98 -6.58 -48.28
C GLY A 549 9.78 -6.84 -46.77
N VAL A 550 9.98 -5.82 -45.88
CA VAL A 550 9.72 -5.90 -44.44
C VAL A 550 8.67 -4.87 -44.08
N VAL A 551 7.43 -5.28 -43.88
CA VAL A 551 6.30 -4.40 -43.54
C VAL A 551 5.92 -4.59 -42.11
N CYS A 552 6.03 -3.53 -41.29
CA CYS A 552 5.53 -3.47 -39.93
C CYS A 552 4.19 -2.73 -39.87
N SER A 553 3.24 -3.26 -39.11
CA SER A 553 1.92 -2.65 -38.98
C SER A 553 1.51 -2.51 -37.52
N ARG A 554 0.67 -1.52 -37.23
CA ARG A 554 0.00 -1.36 -35.93
C ARG A 554 -1.49 -1.17 -36.16
N PHE A 555 -2.30 -1.93 -35.46
CA PHE A 555 -3.75 -1.82 -35.51
C PHE A 555 -4.38 -1.86 -34.12
N SER A 556 -5.50 -1.16 -33.96
CA SER A 556 -6.21 -1.02 -32.71
C SER A 556 -7.28 -2.08 -32.54
N ARG A 557 -7.49 -2.54 -31.30
CA ARG A 557 -8.59 -3.43 -30.90
C ARG A 557 -9.18 -2.92 -29.60
N PRO A 558 -10.52 -2.96 -29.39
CA PRO A 558 -11.12 -2.60 -28.13
C PRO A 558 -10.65 -3.51 -26.99
N ILE A 559 -10.57 -2.93 -25.78
CA ILE A 559 -10.55 -3.72 -24.55
C ILE A 559 -11.92 -4.35 -24.40
N GLU A 560 -12.00 -5.64 -24.20
CA GLU A 560 -13.28 -6.35 -24.29
C GLU A 560 -14.24 -6.02 -23.15
N ARG A 561 -13.71 -5.95 -21.91
CA ARG A 561 -14.49 -5.79 -20.69
C ARG A 561 -13.97 -4.60 -19.89
N VAL A 562 -14.79 -3.58 -19.68
CA VAL A 562 -14.40 -2.39 -18.96
C VAL A 562 -15.33 -2.14 -17.77
N GLY A 563 -14.73 -1.75 -16.64
CA GLY A 563 -15.42 -1.31 -15.44
C GLY A 563 -15.34 0.21 -15.34
N LEU A 564 -16.47 0.87 -15.22
CA LEU A 564 -16.60 2.32 -15.17
C LEU A 564 -17.07 2.74 -13.78
N TYR A 565 -16.17 3.34 -13.01
CA TYR A 565 -16.50 3.82 -11.67
C TYR A 565 -17.08 5.23 -11.73
N VAL A 566 -18.33 5.37 -11.31
CA VAL A 566 -19.04 6.64 -11.22
C VAL A 566 -19.15 7.02 -9.74
N PRO A 567 -18.44 8.09 -9.31
CA PRO A 567 -18.46 8.47 -7.91
C PRO A 567 -19.85 8.92 -7.45
N GLY A 568 -20.15 8.66 -6.20
CA GLY A 568 -21.27 9.17 -5.46
C GLY A 568 -20.81 9.42 -4.03
N GLY A 569 -21.16 10.49 -3.46
CA GLY A 569 -20.75 10.89 -2.12
C GLY A 569 -21.41 12.20 -1.79
N THR A 570 -20.66 13.30 -1.85
CA THR A 570 -21.22 14.65 -1.71
C THR A 570 -22.08 15.04 -2.91
N ALA A 571 -21.81 14.50 -4.11
CA ALA A 571 -22.62 14.61 -5.31
C ALA A 571 -22.55 13.32 -6.13
N VAL A 572 -23.65 12.94 -6.77
CA VAL A 572 -23.69 11.89 -7.78
C VAL A 572 -23.46 12.53 -9.13
N LEU A 573 -22.54 11.97 -9.94
CA LEU A 573 -22.08 12.60 -11.19
C LEU A 573 -22.50 11.79 -12.43
N PRO A 574 -23.73 11.98 -12.96
CA PRO A 574 -24.14 11.34 -14.22
C PRO A 574 -23.25 11.71 -15.41
N SER A 575 -22.61 12.88 -15.36
CA SER A 575 -21.61 13.32 -16.34
C SER A 575 -20.44 12.35 -16.43
N THR A 576 -19.98 11.78 -15.31
CA THR A 576 -18.93 10.76 -15.31
C THR A 576 -19.37 9.48 -16.03
N ALA A 577 -20.64 9.09 -15.90
CA ALA A 577 -21.17 7.97 -16.66
C ALA A 577 -21.15 8.22 -18.17
N LEU A 578 -21.43 9.46 -18.62
CA LEU A 578 -21.28 9.89 -20.02
C LEU A 578 -19.82 9.86 -20.46
N MET A 579 -18.94 10.52 -19.69
CA MET A 579 -17.52 10.70 -20.03
C MET A 579 -16.74 9.38 -20.11
N LEU A 580 -17.19 8.34 -19.42
CA LEU A 580 -16.59 7.00 -19.47
C LEU A 580 -17.35 6.07 -20.41
N GLY A 581 -18.68 6.09 -20.35
CA GLY A 581 -19.52 5.15 -21.10
C GLY A 581 -19.55 5.40 -22.60
N VAL A 582 -19.60 6.68 -23.01
CA VAL A 582 -19.65 7.02 -24.45
C VAL A 582 -18.36 6.63 -25.18
N PRO A 583 -17.14 6.93 -24.68
CA PRO A 583 -15.90 6.46 -25.31
C PRO A 583 -15.79 4.93 -25.32
N ALA A 584 -16.24 4.24 -24.25
CA ALA A 584 -16.25 2.78 -24.19
C ALA A 584 -17.14 2.17 -25.30
N MET A 585 -18.34 2.75 -25.50
CA MET A 585 -19.25 2.37 -26.58
C MET A 585 -18.64 2.66 -27.97
N VAL A 586 -18.05 3.84 -28.17
CA VAL A 586 -17.41 4.23 -29.43
C VAL A 586 -16.22 3.33 -29.76
N ALA A 587 -15.42 2.95 -28.77
CA ALA A 587 -14.32 1.99 -28.92
C ALA A 587 -14.80 0.61 -29.34
N GLY A 588 -16.03 0.23 -29.00
CA GLY A 588 -16.63 -1.08 -29.26
C GLY A 588 -16.32 -2.10 -28.16
N CYS A 589 -16.17 -1.68 -26.92
CA CYS A 589 -16.04 -2.57 -25.77
C CYS A 589 -17.26 -3.50 -25.69
N LYS A 590 -17.04 -4.81 -25.56
CA LYS A 590 -18.13 -5.79 -25.61
C LYS A 590 -18.98 -5.82 -24.33
N LYS A 591 -18.31 -5.57 -23.19
CA LYS A 591 -18.95 -5.54 -21.88
C LYS A 591 -18.57 -4.25 -21.15
N ILE A 592 -19.56 -3.49 -20.77
CA ILE A 592 -19.45 -2.26 -20.00
C ILE A 592 -20.18 -2.48 -18.67
N VAL A 593 -19.43 -2.50 -17.58
CA VAL A 593 -19.96 -2.62 -16.22
C VAL A 593 -19.81 -1.27 -15.54
N LEU A 594 -20.93 -0.61 -15.20
CA LEU A 594 -20.90 0.58 -14.36
C LEU A 594 -20.90 0.20 -12.88
N ALA A 595 -20.20 0.96 -12.06
CA ALA A 595 -20.32 0.91 -10.60
C ALA A 595 -20.64 2.29 -10.07
N SER A 596 -21.73 2.42 -9.32
CA SER A 596 -22.13 3.66 -8.67
C SER A 596 -22.81 3.36 -7.34
N PRO A 597 -22.48 4.13 -6.26
CA PRO A 597 -23.11 3.90 -4.97
C PRO A 597 -24.61 4.21 -5.02
N PRO A 598 -25.45 3.36 -4.41
CA PRO A 598 -26.89 3.65 -4.26
C PRO A 598 -27.10 4.73 -3.18
N ARG A 599 -28.30 5.29 -3.17
CA ARG A 599 -28.77 6.13 -2.06
C ARG A 599 -29.10 5.26 -0.84
N SER A 600 -29.25 5.88 0.31
CA SER A 600 -29.54 5.17 1.57
C SER A 600 -30.88 4.40 1.55
N ASP A 601 -31.84 4.79 0.72
CA ASP A 601 -33.09 4.07 0.46
C ASP A 601 -32.92 2.87 -0.49
N GLY A 602 -31.70 2.64 -1.01
CA GLY A 602 -31.38 1.61 -2.00
C GLY A 602 -31.65 2.02 -3.44
N SER A 603 -32.17 3.21 -3.71
CA SER A 603 -32.41 3.68 -5.09
C SER A 603 -31.11 4.08 -5.78
N ILE A 604 -31.09 3.99 -7.10
CA ILE A 604 -30.03 4.51 -7.96
C ILE A 604 -30.51 5.77 -8.67
N THR A 605 -29.59 6.68 -8.96
CA THR A 605 -29.86 7.92 -9.69
C THR A 605 -30.36 7.61 -11.10
N PRO A 606 -31.57 8.05 -11.48
CA PRO A 606 -32.19 7.69 -12.77
C PRO A 606 -31.36 8.11 -13.98
N GLU A 607 -30.64 9.23 -13.90
CA GLU A 607 -29.75 9.73 -14.96
C GLU A 607 -28.62 8.74 -15.25
N ILE A 608 -28.05 8.08 -14.22
CA ILE A 608 -27.02 7.04 -14.41
C ILE A 608 -27.62 5.83 -15.13
N VAL A 609 -28.83 5.40 -14.76
CA VAL A 609 -29.51 4.28 -15.42
C VAL A 609 -29.79 4.60 -16.88
N TYR A 610 -30.24 5.83 -17.16
CA TYR A 610 -30.50 6.29 -18.53
C TYR A 610 -29.22 6.31 -19.39
N VAL A 611 -28.12 6.83 -18.85
CA VAL A 611 -26.83 6.80 -19.55
C VAL A 611 -26.34 5.35 -19.74
N ALA A 612 -26.42 4.50 -18.71
CA ALA A 612 -26.05 3.08 -18.81
C ALA A 612 -26.82 2.38 -19.93
N HIS A 613 -28.13 2.67 -20.05
CA HIS A 613 -28.98 2.16 -21.13
C HIS A 613 -28.49 2.65 -22.51
N LYS A 614 -28.21 3.94 -22.66
CA LYS A 614 -27.76 4.55 -23.92
C LYS A 614 -26.41 4.02 -24.40
N VAL A 615 -25.47 3.77 -23.50
CA VAL A 615 -24.14 3.25 -23.86
C VAL A 615 -24.09 1.72 -24.01
N GLY A 616 -25.21 1.03 -23.75
CA GLY A 616 -25.31 -0.41 -23.85
C GLY A 616 -24.55 -1.15 -22.74
N ALA A 617 -24.59 -0.61 -21.52
CA ALA A 617 -23.97 -1.26 -20.36
C ALA A 617 -24.62 -2.61 -20.05
N GLU A 618 -23.82 -3.62 -19.67
CA GLU A 618 -24.30 -4.95 -19.27
C GLU A 618 -25.00 -4.88 -17.90
N SER A 619 -24.47 -4.09 -16.99
CA SER A 619 -24.95 -4.01 -15.61
C SER A 619 -24.51 -2.75 -14.90
N ILE A 620 -25.21 -2.42 -13.81
CA ILE A 620 -24.85 -1.39 -12.83
C ILE A 620 -24.64 -2.08 -11.48
N VAL A 621 -23.44 -1.97 -10.95
CA VAL A 621 -23.06 -2.41 -9.61
C VAL A 621 -23.46 -1.34 -8.61
N LEU A 622 -24.34 -1.67 -7.67
CA LEU A 622 -24.85 -0.77 -6.62
C LEU A 622 -23.87 -0.73 -5.45
N ALA A 623 -22.71 -0.20 -5.68
CA ALA A 623 -21.66 -0.08 -4.67
C ALA A 623 -20.71 1.06 -5.02
N GLY A 624 -20.15 1.71 -4.00
CA GLY A 624 -19.07 2.68 -4.11
C GLY A 624 -17.73 2.13 -3.58
N GLY A 625 -16.74 3.00 -3.41
CA GLY A 625 -15.51 2.69 -2.68
C GLY A 625 -14.65 1.54 -3.21
N ALA A 626 -13.79 1.05 -2.33
CA ALA A 626 -12.85 -0.05 -2.62
C ALA A 626 -13.58 -1.37 -2.95
N GLN A 627 -14.76 -1.61 -2.36
CA GLN A 627 -15.54 -2.82 -2.60
C GLN A 627 -16.06 -2.90 -4.04
N ALA A 628 -16.45 -1.79 -4.65
CA ALA A 628 -16.86 -1.75 -6.05
C ALA A 628 -15.68 -2.06 -6.99
N VAL A 629 -14.51 -1.46 -6.71
CA VAL A 629 -13.28 -1.73 -7.46
C VAL A 629 -12.90 -3.21 -7.37
N ALA A 630 -12.93 -3.80 -6.17
CA ALA A 630 -12.64 -5.21 -5.96
C ALA A 630 -13.63 -6.13 -6.71
N ALA A 631 -14.93 -5.83 -6.65
CA ALA A 631 -15.95 -6.60 -7.34
C ALA A 631 -15.73 -6.62 -8.86
N MET A 632 -15.39 -5.48 -9.46
CA MET A 632 -15.06 -5.39 -10.89
C MET A 632 -13.73 -6.08 -11.23
N ALA A 633 -12.72 -5.98 -10.37
CA ALA A 633 -11.40 -6.54 -10.63
C ALA A 633 -11.36 -8.07 -10.59
N TYR A 634 -12.00 -8.68 -9.61
CA TYR A 634 -11.97 -10.15 -9.42
C TYR A 634 -13.22 -10.83 -9.98
N GLY A 635 -14.33 -10.10 -10.15
CA GLY A 635 -15.65 -10.67 -10.39
C GLY A 635 -16.27 -11.19 -9.10
N THR A 636 -17.61 -11.31 -9.11
CA THR A 636 -18.39 -11.97 -8.06
C THR A 636 -19.45 -12.84 -8.74
N GLU A 637 -20.36 -13.41 -7.97
CA GLU A 637 -21.46 -14.23 -8.53
C GLU A 637 -22.35 -13.44 -9.50
N SER A 638 -22.52 -12.12 -9.25
CA SER A 638 -23.37 -11.26 -10.09
C SER A 638 -22.60 -10.22 -10.88
N VAL A 639 -21.39 -9.84 -10.49
CA VAL A 639 -20.55 -8.83 -11.15
C VAL A 639 -19.57 -9.49 -12.10
N SER A 640 -19.64 -9.13 -13.39
CA SER A 640 -18.68 -9.61 -14.39
C SER A 640 -17.29 -9.03 -14.13
N LYS A 641 -16.26 -9.90 -14.10
CA LYS A 641 -14.85 -9.47 -14.06
C LYS A 641 -14.52 -8.66 -15.31
N VAL A 642 -13.75 -7.56 -15.13
CA VAL A 642 -13.34 -6.67 -16.21
C VAL A 642 -11.81 -6.75 -16.48
N ASP A 643 -11.38 -6.19 -17.61
CA ASP A 643 -9.97 -6.15 -18.02
C ASP A 643 -9.34 -4.78 -17.72
N LYS A 644 -10.15 -3.73 -17.58
CA LYS A 644 -9.70 -2.40 -17.21
C LYS A 644 -10.75 -1.67 -16.38
N ILE A 645 -10.32 -0.96 -15.34
CA ILE A 645 -11.18 -0.11 -14.50
C ILE A 645 -10.81 1.34 -14.73
N LEU A 646 -11.80 2.16 -15.08
CA LEU A 646 -11.67 3.59 -15.35
C LEU A 646 -12.63 4.38 -14.45
N GLY A 647 -12.28 5.61 -14.16
CA GLY A 647 -13.12 6.57 -13.47
C GLY A 647 -12.46 7.20 -12.26
N PRO A 648 -12.82 8.47 -11.97
CA PRO A 648 -12.32 9.22 -10.83
C PRO A 648 -12.90 8.66 -9.52
N GLY A 649 -12.23 8.88 -8.42
CA GLY A 649 -12.70 8.48 -7.11
C GLY A 649 -11.89 9.12 -6.00
N ASN A 650 -12.34 8.96 -4.76
CA ASN A 650 -11.60 9.42 -3.60
C ASN A 650 -10.31 8.60 -3.38
N GLN A 651 -9.49 9.02 -2.41
CA GLN A 651 -8.22 8.35 -2.07
C GLN A 651 -8.34 6.82 -1.85
N PHE A 652 -9.47 6.32 -1.33
CA PHE A 652 -9.69 4.88 -1.12
C PHE A 652 -9.95 4.14 -2.44
N VAL A 653 -10.67 4.75 -3.37
CA VAL A 653 -10.90 4.20 -4.72
C VAL A 653 -9.58 4.19 -5.50
N THR A 654 -8.81 5.27 -5.44
CA THR A 654 -7.49 5.37 -6.07
C THR A 654 -6.55 4.30 -5.54
N ALA A 655 -6.46 4.15 -4.22
CA ALA A 655 -5.64 3.12 -3.59
C ALA A 655 -6.09 1.70 -3.97
N ALA A 656 -7.41 1.46 -4.04
CA ALA A 656 -7.96 0.18 -4.48
C ALA A 656 -7.60 -0.11 -5.94
N LYS A 657 -7.72 0.87 -6.84
CA LYS A 657 -7.35 0.76 -8.26
C LYS A 657 -5.86 0.41 -8.39
N MET A 658 -4.99 1.11 -7.68
CA MET A 658 -3.55 0.84 -7.67
C MET A 658 -3.24 -0.55 -7.12
N HIS A 659 -3.91 -0.97 -6.05
CA HIS A 659 -3.72 -2.30 -5.47
C HIS A 659 -4.07 -3.41 -6.46
N VAL A 660 -5.27 -3.37 -7.05
CA VAL A 660 -5.70 -4.42 -7.98
C VAL A 660 -4.92 -4.42 -9.29
N SER A 661 -4.38 -3.28 -9.72
CA SER A 661 -3.54 -3.21 -10.93
C SER A 661 -2.17 -3.86 -10.74
N ASN A 662 -1.68 -3.95 -9.50
CA ASN A 662 -0.45 -4.63 -9.15
C ASN A 662 -0.67 -6.12 -8.79
N ASP A 663 -1.92 -6.56 -8.57
CA ASP A 663 -2.21 -7.97 -8.32
C ASP A 663 -2.33 -8.74 -9.65
N THR A 664 -1.36 -9.60 -9.91
CA THR A 664 -1.34 -10.45 -11.12
C THR A 664 -2.57 -11.38 -11.22
N ASN A 665 -3.18 -11.76 -10.08
CA ASN A 665 -4.40 -12.57 -10.07
C ASN A 665 -5.64 -11.77 -10.51
N ALA A 666 -5.66 -10.46 -10.28
CA ALA A 666 -6.70 -9.60 -10.81
C ALA A 666 -6.55 -9.47 -12.33
N GLY A 667 -5.32 -9.31 -12.84
CA GLY A 667 -5.03 -9.16 -14.26
C GLY A 667 -5.81 -8.00 -14.87
N VAL A 668 -6.00 -6.91 -14.11
CA VAL A 668 -6.76 -5.72 -14.51
C VAL A 668 -5.83 -4.52 -14.57
N SER A 669 -6.03 -3.67 -15.59
CA SER A 669 -5.35 -2.37 -15.67
C SER A 669 -6.28 -1.25 -15.21
N ILE A 670 -5.71 -0.06 -14.96
CA ILE A 670 -6.46 1.15 -14.60
C ILE A 670 -6.21 2.27 -15.60
N ASP A 671 -6.98 3.35 -15.51
CA ASP A 671 -6.76 4.57 -16.28
C ASP A 671 -5.54 5.34 -15.77
N MET A 672 -5.68 5.98 -14.62
CA MET A 672 -4.63 6.77 -13.97
C MET A 672 -4.88 6.87 -12.47
N PRO A 673 -3.84 7.14 -11.66
CA PRO A 673 -4.03 7.64 -10.30
C PRO A 673 -4.63 9.05 -10.37
N ALA A 674 -5.59 9.35 -9.51
CA ALA A 674 -6.19 10.67 -9.38
C ALA A 674 -6.36 11.03 -7.91
N GLY A 675 -6.19 12.30 -7.58
CA GLY A 675 -6.39 12.87 -6.25
C GLY A 675 -7.58 13.86 -6.25
N PRO A 676 -7.62 14.79 -5.28
CA PRO A 676 -8.57 15.91 -5.27
C PRO A 676 -8.49 16.77 -6.53
N SER A 677 -9.59 17.43 -6.84
CA SER A 677 -9.73 18.25 -8.04
C SER A 677 -8.88 19.51 -8.01
N GLU A 678 -8.39 19.93 -9.17
CA GLU A 678 -7.46 21.07 -9.33
C GLU A 678 -7.85 21.93 -10.52
N VAL A 679 -7.70 23.25 -10.39
CA VAL A 679 -7.73 24.18 -11.52
C VAL A 679 -6.59 25.19 -11.42
N LEU A 680 -6.02 25.53 -12.55
CA LEU A 680 -5.07 26.60 -12.68
C LEU A 680 -5.55 27.57 -13.76
N VAL A 681 -5.81 28.83 -13.38
CA VAL A 681 -6.24 29.90 -14.28
C VAL A 681 -5.07 30.85 -14.50
N ILE A 682 -4.67 31.05 -15.75
CA ILE A 682 -3.72 32.11 -16.14
C ILE A 682 -4.53 33.31 -16.63
N ALA A 683 -4.38 34.43 -15.97
CA ALA A 683 -5.15 35.66 -16.24
C ALA A 683 -4.23 36.86 -16.51
N ASP A 684 -4.49 37.62 -17.60
CA ASP A 684 -3.83 38.87 -17.88
C ASP A 684 -4.80 40.07 -17.71
N LYS A 685 -4.36 41.28 -18.03
CA LYS A 685 -5.17 42.50 -17.91
C LYS A 685 -6.45 42.51 -18.72
N ASP A 686 -6.57 41.68 -19.75
CA ASP A 686 -7.76 41.56 -20.59
C ASP A 686 -8.78 40.57 -20.04
N ALA A 687 -8.40 39.81 -18.97
CA ALA A 687 -9.27 38.88 -18.30
C ALA A 687 -10.40 39.56 -17.52
N ASN A 688 -11.61 39.05 -17.62
CA ASN A 688 -12.73 39.53 -16.81
C ASN A 688 -12.64 38.95 -15.37
N PRO A 689 -12.53 39.82 -14.34
CA PRO A 689 -12.42 39.36 -12.95
C PRO A 689 -13.56 38.42 -12.51
N ALA A 690 -14.77 38.63 -12.99
CA ALA A 690 -15.91 37.80 -12.66
C ALA A 690 -15.79 36.38 -13.30
N PHE A 691 -15.21 36.27 -14.48
CA PHE A 691 -14.98 35.00 -15.16
C PHE A 691 -13.86 34.21 -14.49
N VAL A 692 -12.75 34.90 -14.17
CA VAL A 692 -11.62 34.27 -13.41
C VAL A 692 -12.13 33.73 -12.08
N ALA A 693 -12.90 34.50 -11.33
CA ALA A 693 -13.47 34.09 -10.07
C ALA A 693 -14.41 32.87 -10.23
N SER A 694 -15.29 32.87 -11.25
CA SER A 694 -16.18 31.73 -11.47
C SER A 694 -15.45 30.45 -11.84
N ASP A 695 -14.38 30.54 -12.63
CA ASP A 695 -13.55 29.40 -13.01
C ASP A 695 -12.77 28.83 -11.81
N LEU A 696 -12.25 29.66 -10.89
CA LEU A 696 -11.63 29.21 -9.66
C LEU A 696 -12.64 28.53 -8.72
N LEU A 697 -13.84 29.10 -8.62
CA LEU A 697 -14.86 28.60 -7.70
C LEU A 697 -15.52 27.31 -8.20
N SER A 698 -15.57 27.05 -9.52
CA SER A 698 -16.11 25.81 -10.09
C SER A 698 -15.38 24.57 -9.60
N GLN A 699 -14.05 24.65 -9.37
CA GLN A 699 -13.30 23.56 -8.77
C GLN A 699 -13.25 23.61 -7.23
N ALA A 700 -13.25 24.80 -6.65
CA ALA A 700 -13.25 24.94 -5.20
C ALA A 700 -14.45 24.27 -4.51
N GLU A 701 -15.61 24.21 -5.19
CA GLU A 701 -16.82 23.59 -4.63
C GLU A 701 -16.82 22.05 -4.62
N HIS A 702 -15.86 21.39 -5.29
CA HIS A 702 -15.79 19.93 -5.34
C HIS A 702 -15.44 19.31 -3.97
N GLY A 703 -14.53 19.93 -3.23
CA GLY A 703 -14.13 19.43 -1.91
C GLY A 703 -13.21 20.39 -1.16
N VAL A 704 -13.14 20.25 0.14
CA VAL A 704 -12.23 21.04 0.99
C VAL A 704 -10.75 20.83 0.65
N ASP A 705 -10.42 19.70 0.02
CA ASP A 705 -9.07 19.34 -0.40
C ASP A 705 -8.78 19.78 -1.86
N SER A 706 -9.75 20.40 -2.56
CA SER A 706 -9.54 20.94 -3.92
C SER A 706 -8.55 22.09 -3.87
N GLN A 707 -7.65 22.19 -4.88
CA GLN A 707 -6.70 23.29 -4.97
C GLN A 707 -6.95 24.13 -6.21
N VAL A 708 -7.08 25.45 -6.02
CA VAL A 708 -7.26 26.39 -7.12
C VAL A 708 -6.11 27.39 -7.15
N ILE A 709 -5.57 27.65 -8.34
CA ILE A 709 -4.42 28.51 -8.54
C ILE A 709 -4.77 29.58 -9.56
N CYS A 710 -4.49 30.83 -9.24
CA CYS A 710 -4.54 31.93 -10.20
C CYS A 710 -3.10 32.39 -10.50
N ILE A 711 -2.68 32.34 -11.77
CA ILE A 711 -1.42 33.01 -12.19
C ILE A 711 -1.79 34.31 -12.85
N ALA A 712 -1.48 35.40 -12.15
CA ALA A 712 -1.79 36.77 -12.58
C ALA A 712 -0.60 37.35 -13.38
N VAL A 713 -0.79 37.55 -14.67
CA VAL A 713 0.28 38.00 -15.58
C VAL A 713 0.25 39.54 -15.75
N GLY A 714 1.20 40.20 -15.12
CA GLY A 714 1.36 41.67 -15.27
C GLY A 714 0.15 42.50 -14.83
N LEU A 715 -0.66 41.96 -13.87
CA LEU A 715 -1.82 42.66 -13.34
C LEU A 715 -1.41 43.74 -12.35
N ASP A 716 -2.11 44.89 -12.40
CA ASP A 716 -2.01 45.91 -11.36
C ASP A 716 -2.90 45.57 -10.16
N GLU A 717 -2.72 46.32 -9.07
CA GLU A 717 -3.44 46.11 -7.80
C GLU A 717 -4.97 46.21 -7.97
N ALA A 718 -5.45 47.07 -8.86
CA ALA A 718 -6.88 47.25 -9.07
C ALA A 718 -7.53 46.01 -9.73
N HIS A 719 -6.85 45.39 -10.68
CA HIS A 719 -7.27 44.11 -11.30
C HIS A 719 -7.22 42.95 -10.31
N LEU A 720 -6.15 42.84 -9.54
CA LEU A 720 -6.02 41.81 -8.51
C LEU A 720 -7.13 41.91 -7.47
N GLN A 721 -7.39 43.13 -6.97
CA GLN A 721 -8.46 43.39 -6.01
C GLN A 721 -9.84 43.09 -6.63
N GLY A 722 -9.99 43.39 -7.96
CA GLY A 722 -11.20 43.03 -8.72
C GLY A 722 -11.50 41.53 -8.72
N ILE A 723 -10.48 40.69 -8.96
CA ILE A 723 -10.60 39.21 -8.92
C ILE A 723 -10.96 38.77 -7.51
N GLU A 724 -10.24 39.23 -6.49
CA GLU A 724 -10.50 38.85 -5.09
C GLU A 724 -11.89 39.26 -4.60
N ASN A 725 -12.36 40.44 -4.98
CA ASN A 725 -13.73 40.89 -4.65
C ASN A 725 -14.77 39.98 -5.30
N GLU A 726 -14.57 39.59 -6.55
CA GLU A 726 -15.48 38.67 -7.23
C GLU A 726 -15.39 37.24 -6.64
N VAL A 727 -14.20 36.75 -6.29
CA VAL A 727 -14.06 35.44 -5.59
C VAL A 727 -14.88 35.46 -4.30
N HIS A 728 -14.70 36.45 -3.43
CA HIS A 728 -15.46 36.56 -2.20
C HIS A 728 -16.97 36.67 -2.43
N LYS A 729 -17.39 37.58 -3.30
CA LYS A 729 -18.80 37.85 -3.61
C LYS A 729 -19.50 36.63 -4.16
N GLN A 730 -18.88 35.93 -5.12
CA GLN A 730 -19.47 34.75 -5.74
C GLN A 730 -19.44 33.54 -4.79
N ALA A 731 -18.35 33.35 -4.03
CA ALA A 731 -18.25 32.27 -3.03
C ALA A 731 -19.35 32.36 -1.97
N MET A 732 -19.64 33.58 -1.48
CA MET A 732 -20.70 33.83 -0.48
C MET A 732 -22.11 33.54 -1.00
N ALA A 733 -22.29 33.53 -2.33
CA ALA A 733 -23.57 33.18 -2.95
C ALA A 733 -23.75 31.67 -3.21
N LEU A 734 -22.70 30.85 -3.02
CA LEU A 734 -22.77 29.43 -3.28
C LEU A 734 -23.39 28.66 -2.10
N PRO A 735 -24.22 27.63 -2.37
CA PRO A 735 -24.78 26.76 -1.31
C PRO A 735 -23.73 26.01 -0.50
N ARG A 736 -22.53 25.82 -1.08
CA ARG A 736 -21.42 25.06 -0.50
C ARG A 736 -20.27 25.94 -0.03
N VAL A 737 -20.56 27.15 0.45
CA VAL A 737 -19.58 28.18 0.86
C VAL A 737 -18.52 27.64 1.83
N ASP A 738 -18.87 26.77 2.77
CA ASP A 738 -17.93 26.22 3.73
C ASP A 738 -16.87 25.31 3.07
N ILE A 739 -17.28 24.55 2.05
CA ILE A 739 -16.37 23.73 1.24
C ILE A 739 -15.43 24.63 0.43
N VAL A 740 -15.99 25.64 -0.24
CA VAL A 740 -15.24 26.62 -1.01
C VAL A 740 -14.22 27.36 -0.12
N ARG A 741 -14.63 27.78 1.08
CA ARG A 741 -13.73 28.41 2.05
C ARG A 741 -12.56 27.50 2.40
N GLY A 742 -12.80 26.21 2.66
CA GLY A 742 -11.77 25.22 2.93
C GLY A 742 -10.76 25.10 1.77
N ALA A 743 -11.24 25.00 0.54
CA ALA A 743 -10.40 24.91 -0.65
C ALA A 743 -9.57 26.19 -0.90
N ILE A 744 -10.16 27.36 -0.75
CA ILE A 744 -9.49 28.64 -0.96
C ILE A 744 -8.38 28.90 0.07
N ASN A 745 -8.51 28.41 1.30
CA ASN A 745 -7.54 28.65 2.37
C ASN A 745 -6.13 28.12 2.07
N HIS A 746 -5.99 27.07 1.26
CA HIS A 746 -4.70 26.52 0.81
C HIS A 746 -4.41 26.76 -0.67
N SER A 747 -5.17 27.63 -1.30
CA SER A 747 -5.01 28.06 -2.67
C SER A 747 -4.16 29.34 -2.77
N VAL A 748 -3.66 29.67 -3.96
CA VAL A 748 -2.69 30.76 -4.13
C VAL A 748 -2.92 31.55 -5.43
N THR A 749 -2.68 32.86 -5.36
CA THR A 749 -2.50 33.74 -6.52
C THR A 749 -0.99 34.01 -6.70
N VAL A 750 -0.41 33.55 -7.81
CA VAL A 750 0.98 33.77 -8.16
C VAL A 750 1.06 34.94 -9.15
N LEU A 751 1.85 35.95 -8.84
CA LEU A 751 2.11 37.08 -9.72
C LEU A 751 3.28 36.75 -10.63
N ALA A 752 3.03 36.67 -11.94
CA ALA A 752 4.04 36.41 -12.96
C ALA A 752 4.27 37.68 -13.81
N LYS A 753 5.50 37.89 -14.24
CA LYS A 753 5.87 39.07 -15.04
C LYS A 753 5.32 38.98 -16.46
N ASP A 754 5.28 37.80 -17.04
CA ASP A 754 4.88 37.55 -18.42
C ASP A 754 4.29 36.15 -18.60
N VAL A 755 3.75 35.90 -19.81
CA VAL A 755 3.13 34.61 -20.15
C VAL A 755 4.14 33.46 -20.16
N ASP A 756 5.42 33.70 -20.42
CA ASP A 756 6.45 32.66 -20.46
C ASP A 756 6.75 32.15 -19.06
N GLU A 757 6.86 33.04 -18.09
CA GLU A 757 7.00 32.66 -16.69
C GLU A 757 5.75 31.94 -16.17
N ALA A 758 4.56 32.45 -16.50
CA ALA A 758 3.30 31.79 -16.15
C ALA A 758 3.22 30.36 -16.70
N MET A 759 3.62 30.14 -17.96
CA MET A 759 3.64 28.82 -18.57
C MET A 759 4.70 27.90 -17.95
N LYS A 760 5.86 28.43 -17.57
CA LYS A 760 6.90 27.65 -16.84
C LYS A 760 6.34 27.12 -15.52
N ILE A 761 5.67 28.00 -14.75
CA ILE A 761 5.03 27.64 -13.48
C ILE A 761 3.92 26.63 -13.69
N SER A 762 3.02 26.86 -14.65
CA SER A 762 1.93 25.95 -15.00
C SER A 762 2.43 24.56 -15.40
N ASN A 763 3.45 24.48 -16.27
CA ASN A 763 4.04 23.23 -16.72
C ASN A 763 4.76 22.49 -15.57
N SER A 764 5.35 23.22 -14.62
CA SER A 764 5.95 22.63 -13.40
C SER A 764 4.86 22.06 -12.49
N TYR A 765 3.78 22.77 -12.30
CA TYR A 765 2.64 22.30 -11.51
C TYR A 765 1.90 21.13 -12.17
N ALA A 766 1.71 21.17 -13.51
CA ALA A 766 0.97 20.18 -14.30
C ALA A 766 -0.48 20.00 -13.80
N PRO A 767 -1.34 21.02 -13.98
CA PRO A 767 -2.69 21.03 -13.45
C PRO A 767 -3.60 20.01 -14.12
N GLU A 768 -4.65 19.61 -13.41
CA GLU A 768 -5.79 18.87 -13.99
C GLU A 768 -6.49 19.71 -15.08
N HIS A 769 -6.94 20.89 -14.71
CA HIS A 769 -7.59 21.87 -15.61
C HIS A 769 -6.69 23.10 -15.75
N LEU A 770 -6.36 23.47 -16.97
CA LEU A 770 -5.63 24.69 -17.28
C LEU A 770 -6.56 25.65 -18.07
N ILE A 771 -6.86 26.81 -17.51
CA ILE A 771 -7.68 27.83 -18.17
C ILE A 771 -6.82 29.02 -18.57
N LEU A 772 -6.89 29.43 -19.84
CA LEU A 772 -6.13 30.52 -20.41
C LEU A 772 -7.02 31.74 -20.61
N GLN A 773 -7.20 32.56 -19.57
CA GLN A 773 -7.90 33.85 -19.61
C GLN A 773 -6.94 34.98 -19.98
N ILE A 774 -6.28 34.86 -21.14
CA ILE A 774 -5.24 35.78 -21.60
C ILE A 774 -5.46 36.17 -23.03
N LYS A 775 -4.92 37.33 -23.41
CA LYS A 775 -4.83 37.72 -24.81
C LYS A 775 -3.99 36.68 -25.59
N ASP A 776 -4.38 36.43 -26.83
CA ASP A 776 -3.69 35.41 -27.68
C ASP A 776 -3.62 34.01 -27.08
N ALA A 777 -4.63 33.59 -26.32
CA ALA A 777 -4.70 32.29 -25.64
C ALA A 777 -4.43 31.10 -26.58
N GLU A 778 -4.93 31.17 -27.84
CA GLU A 778 -4.71 30.12 -28.86
C GLU A 778 -3.21 29.91 -29.17
N LYS A 779 -2.41 30.99 -29.24
CA LYS A 779 -0.97 30.90 -29.48
C LYS A 779 -0.23 30.37 -28.24
N ALA A 780 -0.73 30.68 -27.06
CA ALA A 780 -0.13 30.24 -25.80
C ALA A 780 -0.21 28.72 -25.61
N VAL A 781 -1.16 28.05 -26.26
CA VAL A 781 -1.30 26.56 -26.21
C VAL A 781 -0.04 25.86 -26.68
N GLU A 782 0.70 26.41 -27.66
CA GLU A 782 1.96 25.82 -28.13
C GLU A 782 3.03 25.67 -27.03
N LYS A 783 2.91 26.44 -25.92
CA LYS A 783 3.81 26.40 -24.77
C LYS A 783 3.36 25.45 -23.67
N VAL A 784 2.16 24.88 -23.80
CA VAL A 784 1.63 23.93 -22.80
C VAL A 784 2.27 22.56 -23.01
N MET A 785 2.97 22.08 -22.01
CA MET A 785 3.60 20.75 -22.00
C MET A 785 2.87 19.78 -21.11
N ASN A 786 2.29 20.25 -20.00
CA ASN A 786 1.70 19.42 -18.97
C ASN A 786 0.37 20.03 -18.48
N ALA A 787 -0.74 19.42 -18.87
CA ALA A 787 -2.07 19.69 -18.33
C ALA A 787 -2.99 18.49 -18.62
N GLY A 788 -3.97 18.24 -17.80
CA GLY A 788 -4.99 17.23 -18.07
C GLY A 788 -5.92 17.65 -19.19
N SER A 789 -6.44 18.90 -19.15
CA SER A 789 -7.21 19.55 -20.22
C SER A 789 -6.90 21.04 -20.26
N VAL A 790 -7.04 21.69 -21.43
CA VAL A 790 -6.78 23.12 -21.64
C VAL A 790 -8.03 23.81 -22.16
N PHE A 791 -8.43 24.90 -21.49
CA PHE A 791 -9.58 25.72 -21.81
C PHE A 791 -9.09 27.09 -22.35
N ILE A 792 -9.40 27.36 -23.60
CA ILE A 792 -8.76 28.45 -24.37
C ILE A 792 -9.66 29.64 -24.45
N GLY A 793 -9.26 30.76 -23.84
CA GLY A 793 -9.91 32.03 -23.90
C GLY A 793 -11.10 32.15 -22.94
N GLN A 794 -11.60 33.42 -22.81
CA GLN A 794 -12.59 33.81 -21.81
C GLN A 794 -14.00 33.18 -21.97
N TRP A 795 -14.30 32.58 -23.13
CA TRP A 795 -15.58 31.95 -23.42
C TRP A 795 -15.59 30.43 -23.20
N THR A 796 -14.51 29.91 -22.67
CA THR A 796 -14.34 28.47 -22.45
C THR A 796 -14.16 28.18 -20.96
N PRO A 797 -15.22 28.27 -20.13
CA PRO A 797 -15.14 27.87 -18.74
C PRO A 797 -14.96 26.35 -18.64
N GLU A 798 -14.31 25.89 -17.58
CA GLU A 798 -14.08 24.50 -17.29
C GLU A 798 -15.35 23.66 -17.39
N SER A 799 -16.46 24.12 -16.82
CA SER A 799 -17.73 23.40 -16.80
C SER A 799 -18.27 23.06 -18.21
N VAL A 800 -17.90 23.78 -19.27
CA VAL A 800 -18.22 23.37 -20.64
C VAL A 800 -17.54 22.08 -21.03
N GLY A 801 -16.27 21.92 -20.65
CA GLY A 801 -15.52 20.68 -20.84
C GLY A 801 -16.06 19.56 -19.99
N ASP A 802 -16.37 19.83 -18.75
CA ASP A 802 -16.86 18.84 -17.78
C ASP A 802 -18.21 18.23 -18.16
N TYR A 803 -19.04 18.94 -18.92
CA TYR A 803 -20.39 18.46 -19.21
C TYR A 803 -20.64 18.24 -20.70
N SER A 804 -20.39 19.21 -21.58
CA SER A 804 -21.02 19.20 -22.88
C SER A 804 -20.16 19.54 -24.09
N ALA A 805 -18.91 20.00 -23.94
CA ALA A 805 -18.04 20.31 -25.08
C ALA A 805 -17.64 19.05 -25.88
N GLY A 806 -17.47 17.93 -25.21
CA GLY A 806 -17.10 16.66 -25.84
C GLY A 806 -15.73 16.13 -25.42
N VAL A 807 -14.87 16.95 -24.82
CA VAL A 807 -13.66 16.51 -24.14
C VAL A 807 -14.01 15.72 -22.88
N ASN A 808 -13.04 15.05 -22.27
CA ASN A 808 -13.29 14.22 -21.09
C ASN A 808 -12.87 14.95 -19.81
N HIS A 809 -13.66 14.81 -18.75
CA HIS A 809 -13.35 15.38 -17.45
C HIS A 809 -12.64 14.42 -16.50
N SER A 810 -12.45 13.15 -16.88
CA SER A 810 -11.64 12.21 -16.09
C SER A 810 -10.18 12.44 -16.42
N LEU A 811 -9.54 13.31 -15.66
CA LEU A 811 -8.23 13.89 -15.94
C LEU A 811 -7.21 13.48 -14.85
N PRO A 812 -5.91 13.47 -15.14
CA PRO A 812 -4.88 13.26 -14.14
C PRO A 812 -4.74 14.50 -13.24
N THR A 813 -4.70 14.27 -11.92
CA THR A 813 -4.45 15.29 -10.89
C THR A 813 -3.07 15.10 -10.24
N TYR A 814 -2.72 15.90 -9.27
CA TYR A 814 -1.49 15.74 -8.45
C TYR A 814 -0.19 15.62 -9.25
N GLY A 815 -0.11 16.35 -10.36
CA GLY A 815 1.06 16.37 -11.23
C GLY A 815 1.17 15.15 -12.16
N TYR A 816 0.24 14.21 -12.10
CA TYR A 816 0.22 13.05 -13.00
C TYR A 816 -0.01 13.43 -14.48
N ALA A 817 -0.43 14.66 -14.77
CA ALA A 817 -0.48 15.18 -16.15
C ALA A 817 0.90 15.23 -16.84
N LYS A 818 2.01 15.06 -16.10
CA LYS A 818 3.35 14.85 -16.66
C LYS A 818 3.55 13.46 -17.28
N GLN A 819 2.67 12.50 -17.00
CA GLN A 819 2.85 11.09 -17.37
C GLN A 819 1.60 10.48 -18.01
N TYR A 820 0.42 10.99 -17.65
CA TYR A 820 -0.86 10.43 -18.06
C TYR A 820 -1.67 11.46 -18.82
N SER A 821 -2.40 11.00 -19.82
CA SER A 821 -3.44 11.79 -20.50
C SER A 821 -4.77 11.63 -19.78
N GLY A 822 -5.65 12.59 -19.93
CA GLY A 822 -7.06 12.42 -19.62
C GLY A 822 -7.67 11.24 -20.38
N VAL A 823 -8.80 10.72 -19.88
CA VAL A 823 -9.52 9.64 -20.56
C VAL A 823 -9.90 10.09 -21.96
N ASN A 824 -9.60 9.24 -22.93
CA ASN A 824 -9.86 9.45 -24.35
C ASN A 824 -10.16 8.09 -25.01
N LEU A 825 -10.40 8.06 -26.31
CA LEU A 825 -10.66 6.79 -27.02
C LEU A 825 -9.52 5.78 -26.84
N GLY A 826 -8.27 6.24 -26.82
CA GLY A 826 -7.08 5.41 -26.57
C GLY A 826 -7.11 4.67 -25.24
N SER A 827 -7.83 5.19 -24.24
CA SER A 827 -7.98 4.53 -22.94
C SER A 827 -8.78 3.22 -23.01
N PHE A 828 -9.57 3.02 -24.07
CA PHE A 828 -10.47 1.89 -24.28
C PHE A 828 -10.01 0.93 -25.39
N VAL A 829 -8.87 1.20 -26.01
CA VAL A 829 -8.29 0.34 -27.04
C VAL A 829 -6.88 -0.10 -26.67
N LYS A 830 -6.45 -1.18 -27.28
CA LYS A 830 -5.07 -1.67 -27.25
C LYS A 830 -4.52 -1.78 -28.64
N HIS A 831 -3.25 -1.47 -28.81
CA HIS A 831 -2.56 -1.53 -30.07
C HIS A 831 -1.82 -2.87 -30.19
N ILE A 832 -1.97 -3.53 -31.33
CA ILE A 832 -1.28 -4.77 -31.66
C ILE A 832 -0.37 -4.47 -32.84
N THR A 833 0.90 -4.86 -32.72
CA THR A 833 1.85 -4.77 -33.83
C THR A 833 1.90 -6.09 -34.59
N SER A 834 2.17 -6.01 -35.87
CA SER A 834 2.46 -7.16 -36.71
C SER A 834 3.62 -6.89 -37.65
N SER A 835 4.35 -7.95 -38.01
CA SER A 835 5.41 -7.92 -39.01
C SER A 835 5.08 -8.92 -40.13
N ASN A 836 5.20 -8.47 -41.36
CA ASN A 836 5.02 -9.30 -42.53
C ASN A 836 6.25 -9.17 -43.43
N LEU A 837 6.94 -10.26 -43.67
CA LEU A 837 8.15 -10.30 -44.49
C LEU A 837 7.94 -11.15 -45.73
N THR A 838 8.48 -10.65 -46.85
CA THR A 838 8.72 -11.48 -48.05
C THR A 838 10.02 -12.27 -47.86
N ALA A 839 10.27 -13.26 -48.73
CA ALA A 839 11.55 -13.96 -48.73
C ALA A 839 12.74 -13.02 -48.97
N GLU A 840 12.56 -12.00 -49.81
CA GLU A 840 13.55 -10.96 -50.02
C GLU A 840 13.75 -10.09 -48.75
N GLY A 841 12.66 -9.70 -48.11
CA GLY A 841 12.73 -8.97 -46.82
C GLY A 841 13.49 -9.76 -45.76
N LEU A 842 13.30 -11.08 -45.69
CA LEU A 842 14.08 -11.90 -44.74
C LEU A 842 15.58 -11.97 -45.13
N ARG A 843 15.93 -11.98 -46.42
CA ARG A 843 17.35 -11.89 -46.85
C ARG A 843 17.96 -10.55 -46.42
N ASN A 844 17.18 -9.46 -46.55
CA ASN A 844 17.65 -8.10 -46.23
C ASN A 844 17.93 -7.92 -44.73
N VAL A 845 17.11 -8.45 -43.82
CA VAL A 845 17.24 -8.24 -42.36
C VAL A 845 17.89 -9.39 -41.61
N GLY A 846 17.95 -10.57 -42.23
CA GLY A 846 18.29 -11.83 -41.57
C GLY A 846 19.69 -11.87 -40.95
N SER A 847 20.70 -11.32 -41.63
CA SER A 847 22.08 -11.26 -41.12
C SER A 847 22.17 -10.45 -39.82
N ALA A 848 21.44 -9.34 -39.74
CA ALA A 848 21.39 -8.51 -38.52
C ALA A 848 20.68 -9.24 -37.37
N VAL A 849 19.55 -9.92 -37.63
CA VAL A 849 18.84 -10.69 -36.62
C VAL A 849 19.72 -11.82 -36.09
N MET A 850 20.37 -12.58 -36.98
CA MET A 850 21.27 -13.67 -36.56
C MET A 850 22.47 -13.18 -35.75
N GLN A 851 23.05 -12.04 -36.10
CA GLN A 851 24.17 -11.48 -35.36
C GLN A 851 23.75 -10.98 -33.96
N LEU A 852 22.62 -10.28 -33.86
CA LEU A 852 22.09 -9.84 -32.54
C LEU A 852 21.73 -11.03 -31.65
N ALA A 853 21.02 -12.02 -32.18
CA ALA A 853 20.67 -13.23 -31.44
C ALA A 853 21.94 -14.02 -30.99
N LYS A 854 23.02 -13.98 -31.76
CA LYS A 854 24.30 -14.56 -31.36
C LYS A 854 24.95 -13.79 -30.21
N VAL A 855 24.91 -12.46 -30.24
CA VAL A 855 25.44 -11.61 -29.15
C VAL A 855 24.67 -11.82 -27.86
N GLU A 856 23.37 -12.02 -27.97
CA GLU A 856 22.47 -12.31 -26.82
C GLU A 856 22.52 -13.79 -26.37
N GLU A 857 23.31 -14.63 -27.03
CA GLU A 857 23.42 -16.07 -26.78
C GLU A 857 22.09 -16.83 -26.96
N LEU A 858 21.15 -16.29 -27.77
CA LEU A 858 19.86 -16.86 -28.09
C LEU A 858 19.90 -17.70 -29.35
N GLU A 859 20.51 -18.88 -29.28
CA GLU A 859 20.78 -19.75 -30.44
C GLU A 859 19.50 -20.19 -31.16
N ALA A 860 18.39 -20.44 -30.47
CA ALA A 860 17.13 -20.80 -31.11
C ALA A 860 16.58 -19.64 -31.97
N HIS A 861 16.72 -18.38 -31.52
CA HIS A 861 16.35 -17.18 -32.29
C HIS A 861 17.22 -17.07 -33.56
N ARG A 862 18.52 -17.23 -33.42
CA ARG A 862 19.47 -17.24 -34.55
C ARG A 862 19.10 -18.30 -35.60
N ARG A 863 18.89 -19.53 -35.15
CA ARG A 863 18.54 -20.68 -36.03
C ARG A 863 17.18 -20.53 -36.69
N ALA A 864 16.23 -19.85 -36.07
CA ALA A 864 14.92 -19.61 -36.67
C ALA A 864 15.04 -18.84 -38.02
N VAL A 865 16.00 -17.93 -38.12
CA VAL A 865 16.30 -17.18 -39.35
C VAL A 865 17.22 -17.97 -40.27
N GLU A 866 18.30 -18.55 -39.74
CA GLU A 866 19.29 -19.33 -40.49
C GLU A 866 18.65 -20.45 -41.32
N ILE A 867 17.74 -21.25 -40.70
CA ILE A 867 17.06 -22.36 -41.37
C ILE A 867 16.21 -21.85 -42.54
N ARG A 868 15.50 -20.73 -42.37
CA ARG A 868 14.68 -20.15 -43.45
C ARG A 868 15.53 -19.64 -44.60
N LEU A 869 16.67 -18.96 -44.31
CA LEU A 869 17.57 -18.46 -45.32
C LEU A 869 18.23 -19.62 -46.09
N SER A 870 18.69 -20.66 -45.39
CA SER A 870 19.25 -21.86 -46.01
C SER A 870 18.22 -22.61 -46.90
N THR A 871 16.96 -22.63 -46.51
CA THR A 871 15.89 -23.21 -47.33
C THR A 871 15.65 -22.41 -48.61
N LEU A 872 15.67 -21.06 -48.50
CA LEU A 872 15.57 -20.16 -49.66
C LEU A 872 16.74 -20.31 -50.63
N GLU A 873 17.97 -20.53 -50.14
CA GLU A 873 19.18 -20.73 -50.93
C GLU A 873 19.17 -22.09 -51.66
N SER A 874 18.62 -23.10 -50.98
CA SER A 874 18.51 -24.45 -51.56
C SER A 874 17.40 -24.61 -52.60
N GLY A 875 16.61 -23.56 -52.86
CA GLY A 875 15.50 -23.59 -53.84
C GLY A 875 14.35 -24.53 -53.44
N LYS A 876 14.24 -24.91 -52.17
CA LYS A 876 13.22 -25.83 -51.63
C LYS A 876 12.03 -25.09 -50.97
N ALA A 877 11.96 -23.76 -51.05
CA ALA A 877 10.85 -22.96 -50.53
C ALA A 877 9.84 -22.60 -51.63
#